data_0f6d3c47ce18c1203b50af245f588aaa
#
_entry.id   0f6d3c47ce18c1203b50af245f588aaa
#
_cell.length_a   1.000
_cell.length_b   1.000
_cell.length_c   1.000
_cell.angle_alpha   90.00
_cell.angle_beta   90.00
_cell.angle_gamma   90.00
#
_symmetry.space_group_name_H-M   'P 1'
#
loop_
_entity.id
_entity.type
_entity.pdbx_description
1 polymer ?
#
loop_
_entity_poly.entity_id
_entity_poly.type
_entity_poly.pdbx_seq_one_letter_code
_entity_poly.pdbx_strand_id
1 'polypeptide(L)'
;MDSTHKNTEKGLTLEEKYVNLTDQLSSVTERLDHAEHDLDLERISREDIILAEIERRMAEERKKLEEEYAEKVRLVEQEKKEHEEMLQRKMEKHEADLKTTYANMTQKVIADACRQVEEARQKAESNGIAKMAAMMESFIKAFVKMTEGNIPEGQTLLKQYQDAAKEAEATLKEELKEALGKAEKKAVKKSQHIDSLVRMLFTQKSERFIITEEEREPLLQSVIESLELTDKEKAEFKECNRKIREYRQRKQDAKLLKGEKKGHGRKPIPDTMPTLPAIYVYPECYYGHEEEYRIVHTDDVKEVIVPAPAKYFVQQYIFPSIVKKDDPYDRLLKHPRSQGVTWKSPYSEELRSQILTEKYVFHIPANRQIKRFKMDGLEMAASTMDDIIEGTCDIIEPLYKLQYQRVMKATLLAADGSPIPVLDNEKHKTVKQYMIEYRSIDTGIPVFLSTPPMEGIKGVSNGRGRKIIETNLSEWVGQALMCDAYAGYDWVKKAGRVLCRCSAHERRKFEAALKENPTLAKIGMVHNQQFYAVEEMIRAIEKETGRKMTAEEKIRFRNDNARPLWETLRLWCAKEILNLPQESKIYEAMNYLLRHYDELTAYLDIADMPLDNTDTERSIRDMVMGKKAYLYCRNYESVDRACVMYSLFGACKVLGKNPERWLTYVLKHIDSTPKEDLRKLLPEEWEDA
;
A
#
# COMPACT_ATOMS: atom_id res chain seq x y z
N MET A 1 19.29 -49.17 -22.42
CA MET A 1 19.22 -47.71 -22.29
C MET A 1 17.81 -47.31 -21.92
N ASP A 2 17.39 -47.71 -20.75
CA ASP A 2 16.01 -47.49 -20.27
C ASP A 2 16.04 -47.20 -18.79
N SER A 3 16.31 -45.97 -18.40
CA SER A 3 16.16 -45.57 -17.01
C SER A 3 16.08 -44.07 -16.74
N THR A 4 15.91 -43.21 -17.77
CA THR A 4 15.91 -41.75 -17.59
C THR A 4 14.56 -41.04 -17.75
N HIS A 5 13.49 -41.75 -18.10
CA HIS A 5 12.17 -41.15 -18.34
C HIS A 5 11.13 -41.24 -17.21
N LYS A 6 11.47 -41.89 -16.08
CA LYS A 6 10.51 -42.08 -14.98
C LYS A 6 10.61 -41.04 -13.84
N ASN A 7 11.57 -40.12 -13.87
CA ASN A 7 11.83 -39.21 -12.73
C ASN A 7 11.37 -37.76 -12.92
N THR A 8 10.81 -37.39 -14.06
CA THR A 8 10.37 -36.01 -14.33
C THR A 8 8.92 -35.70 -13.95
N GLU A 9 8.08 -36.70 -13.77
CA GLU A 9 6.66 -36.49 -13.43
C GLU A 9 6.37 -36.31 -11.92
N LYS A 10 7.33 -36.61 -11.04
CA LYS A 10 7.10 -36.52 -9.58
C LYS A 10 7.25 -35.12 -8.95
N GLY A 11 7.61 -34.11 -9.72
CA GLY A 11 7.90 -32.77 -9.23
C GLY A 11 6.93 -31.66 -9.66
N LEU A 12 6.00 -31.94 -10.55
CA LEU A 12 5.07 -30.94 -11.06
C LEU A 12 3.89 -30.75 -10.12
N THR A 13 3.49 -29.49 -9.90
CA THR A 13 2.27 -29.15 -9.15
C THR A 13 1.03 -29.63 -9.90
N LEU A 14 -0.09 -29.76 -9.20
CA LEU A 14 -1.38 -30.15 -9.82
C LEU A 14 -1.82 -29.17 -10.94
N GLU A 15 -1.53 -27.88 -10.78
CA GLU A 15 -1.80 -26.85 -11.80
C GLU A 15 -0.92 -27.04 -13.04
N GLU A 16 0.35 -27.35 -12.88
CA GLU A 16 1.26 -27.64 -13.99
C GLU A 16 0.89 -28.94 -14.74
N LYS A 17 0.39 -29.95 -14.02
CA LYS A 17 -0.14 -31.18 -14.63
C LYS A 17 -1.40 -30.91 -15.45
N TYR A 18 -2.29 -30.02 -14.96
CA TYR A 18 -3.51 -29.63 -15.66
C TYR A 18 -3.20 -28.84 -16.94
N VAL A 19 -2.28 -27.89 -16.87
CA VAL A 19 -1.79 -27.12 -18.03
C VAL A 19 -1.16 -28.08 -19.07
N ASN A 20 -0.32 -28.99 -18.62
CA ASN A 20 0.34 -29.95 -19.52
C ASN A 20 -0.64 -30.90 -20.18
N LEU A 21 -1.73 -31.31 -19.51
CA LEU A 21 -2.83 -32.11 -20.09
C LEU A 21 -3.66 -31.31 -21.12
N THR A 22 -3.86 -30.00 -20.85
CA THR A 22 -4.56 -29.09 -21.77
C THR A 22 -3.73 -28.88 -23.05
N ASP A 23 -2.41 -28.70 -22.89
CA ASP A 23 -1.49 -28.56 -24.02
C ASP A 23 -1.40 -29.90 -24.88
N GLN A 24 -1.45 -31.03 -24.19
CA GLN A 24 -1.51 -32.33 -24.89
C GLN A 24 -2.81 -32.50 -25.66
N LEU A 25 -3.94 -32.04 -25.12
CA LEU A 25 -5.23 -32.07 -25.82
C LEU A 25 -5.21 -31.14 -27.04
N SER A 26 -4.68 -29.92 -26.90
CA SER A 26 -4.52 -28.98 -28.02
C SER A 26 -3.68 -29.60 -29.15
N SER A 27 -2.55 -30.22 -28.80
CA SER A 27 -1.70 -30.93 -29.78
C SER A 27 -2.39 -32.11 -30.49
N VAL A 28 -3.27 -32.82 -29.77
CA VAL A 28 -4.05 -33.91 -30.35
C VAL A 28 -5.15 -33.37 -31.28
N THR A 29 -5.78 -32.26 -30.89
CA THR A 29 -6.80 -31.61 -31.74
C THR A 29 -6.17 -31.06 -33.03
N GLU A 30 -5.01 -30.41 -32.95
CA GLU A 30 -4.28 -29.94 -34.14
C GLU A 30 -3.88 -31.11 -35.08
N ARG A 31 -3.49 -32.25 -34.52
CA ARG A 31 -3.16 -33.46 -35.33
C ARG A 31 -4.40 -34.07 -35.97
N LEU A 32 -5.57 -33.98 -35.33
CA LEU A 32 -6.83 -34.40 -35.93
C LEU A 32 -7.27 -33.46 -37.06
N ASP A 33 -7.12 -32.13 -36.88
CA ASP A 33 -7.41 -31.14 -37.91
C ASP A 33 -6.50 -31.30 -39.13
N HIS A 34 -5.20 -31.62 -38.94
CA HIS A 34 -4.29 -31.98 -40.04
C HIS A 34 -4.68 -33.25 -40.76
N ALA A 35 -5.09 -34.29 -40.00
CA ALA A 35 -5.55 -35.54 -40.59
C ALA A 35 -6.88 -35.38 -41.35
N GLU A 36 -7.78 -34.51 -40.89
CA GLU A 36 -9.00 -34.13 -41.60
C GLU A 36 -8.67 -33.36 -42.90
N HIS A 37 -7.66 -32.49 -42.88
CA HIS A 37 -7.21 -31.74 -44.06
C HIS A 37 -6.55 -32.64 -45.11
N ASP A 38 -5.70 -33.56 -44.69
CA ASP A 38 -5.09 -34.57 -45.62
C ASP A 38 -6.14 -35.48 -46.26
N LEU A 39 -7.23 -35.80 -45.53
CA LEU A 39 -8.37 -36.57 -46.06
C LEU A 39 -9.20 -35.80 -47.09
N ASP A 40 -9.34 -34.49 -46.94
CA ASP A 40 -10.03 -33.63 -47.93
C ASP A 40 -9.23 -33.57 -49.26
N LEU A 41 -7.92 -33.67 -49.24
CA LEU A 41 -7.06 -33.73 -50.42
C LEU A 41 -7.19 -35.08 -51.17
N GLU A 42 -7.36 -36.21 -50.46
CA GLU A 42 -7.61 -37.51 -51.05
C GLU A 42 -9.05 -37.70 -51.57
N ARG A 43 -10.00 -36.88 -51.06
CA ARG A 43 -11.42 -36.91 -51.47
C ARG A 43 -11.65 -36.61 -52.96
N ILE A 44 -10.68 -35.96 -53.60
CA ILE A 44 -10.76 -35.55 -55.01
C ILE A 44 -10.46 -36.70 -55.97
N SER A 45 -9.99 -37.88 -55.52
CA SER A 45 -9.44 -38.90 -56.43
C SER A 45 -9.88 -40.36 -56.28
N ARG A 46 -10.78 -40.74 -55.30
CA ARG A 46 -11.17 -42.19 -55.17
C ARG A 46 -12.59 -42.38 -54.60
N GLU A 47 -13.16 -43.51 -55.02
CA GLU A 47 -14.53 -44.00 -54.86
C GLU A 47 -15.09 -44.01 -53.43
N ASP A 48 -16.40 -43.75 -53.28
CA ASP A 48 -17.15 -43.61 -52.04
C ASP A 48 -16.93 -44.66 -50.92
N ILE A 49 -16.49 -45.84 -51.26
CA ILE A 49 -16.27 -47.03 -50.39
C ILE A 49 -15.02 -46.79 -49.49
N ILE A 50 -13.98 -46.21 -50.04
CA ILE A 50 -12.73 -45.94 -49.29
C ILE A 50 -12.94 -44.81 -48.30
N LEU A 51 -13.73 -43.84 -48.67
CA LEU A 51 -14.09 -42.69 -47.80
C LEU A 51 -14.83 -43.17 -46.56
N ALA A 52 -15.85 -44.03 -46.73
CA ALA A 52 -16.64 -44.53 -45.59
C ALA A 52 -15.79 -45.35 -44.59
N GLU A 53 -14.80 -46.12 -45.08
CA GLU A 53 -13.90 -46.90 -44.21
C GLU A 53 -12.88 -46.00 -43.46
N ILE A 54 -12.41 -44.92 -44.08
CA ILE A 54 -11.50 -43.95 -43.46
C ILE A 54 -12.26 -43.15 -42.39
N GLU A 55 -13.48 -42.66 -42.69
CA GLU A 55 -14.33 -41.99 -41.72
C GLU A 55 -14.65 -42.88 -40.51
N ARG A 56 -14.93 -44.17 -40.76
CA ARG A 56 -15.16 -45.14 -39.69
C ARG A 56 -13.92 -45.30 -38.78
N ARG A 57 -12.73 -45.44 -39.35
CA ARG A 57 -11.47 -45.58 -38.59
C ARG A 57 -11.12 -44.31 -37.81
N MET A 58 -11.34 -43.13 -38.40
CA MET A 58 -11.13 -41.88 -37.70
C MET A 58 -12.13 -41.71 -36.53
N ALA A 59 -13.39 -42.07 -36.72
CA ALA A 59 -14.37 -42.04 -35.63
C ALA A 59 -14.01 -43.00 -34.48
N GLU A 60 -13.50 -44.20 -34.80
CA GLU A 60 -13.03 -45.15 -33.79
C GLU A 60 -11.78 -44.66 -33.06
N GLU A 61 -10.84 -44.03 -33.76
CA GLU A 61 -9.62 -43.47 -33.14
C GLU A 61 -9.91 -42.25 -32.31
N ARG A 62 -10.80 -41.37 -32.76
CA ARG A 62 -11.30 -40.22 -32.00
C ARG A 62 -11.99 -40.67 -30.70
N LYS A 63 -12.84 -41.69 -30.78
CA LYS A 63 -13.51 -42.23 -29.59
C LYS A 63 -12.50 -42.82 -28.58
N LYS A 64 -11.47 -43.52 -29.03
CA LYS A 64 -10.41 -44.02 -28.16
C LYS A 64 -9.64 -42.88 -27.45
N LEU A 65 -9.32 -41.82 -28.19
CA LEU A 65 -8.64 -40.64 -27.62
C LEU A 65 -9.51 -39.90 -26.63
N GLU A 66 -10.80 -39.77 -26.89
CA GLU A 66 -11.76 -39.17 -25.95
C GLU A 66 -11.91 -40.00 -24.66
N GLU A 67 -11.94 -41.32 -24.76
CA GLU A 67 -11.98 -42.24 -23.61
C GLU A 67 -10.67 -42.16 -22.77
N GLU A 68 -9.52 -42.14 -23.44
CA GLU A 68 -8.20 -42.02 -22.79
C GLU A 68 -8.02 -40.66 -22.07
N TYR A 69 -8.53 -39.59 -22.69
CA TYR A 69 -8.53 -38.26 -22.08
C TYR A 69 -9.47 -38.21 -20.87
N ALA A 70 -10.69 -38.74 -21.00
CA ALA A 70 -11.64 -38.77 -19.89
C ALA A 70 -11.10 -39.56 -18.69
N GLU A 71 -10.33 -40.61 -18.91
CA GLU A 71 -9.68 -41.36 -17.83
C GLU A 71 -8.55 -40.58 -17.19
N LYS A 72 -7.73 -39.85 -17.96
CA LYS A 72 -6.67 -38.98 -17.42
C LYS A 72 -7.26 -37.83 -16.60
N VAL A 73 -8.34 -37.21 -17.05
CA VAL A 73 -9.05 -36.15 -16.27
C VAL A 73 -9.57 -36.70 -14.95
N ARG A 74 -10.19 -37.90 -14.96
CA ARG A 74 -10.68 -38.55 -13.71
C ARG A 74 -9.55 -38.78 -12.71
N LEU A 75 -8.38 -39.23 -13.16
CA LEU A 75 -7.22 -39.47 -12.30
C LEU A 75 -6.72 -38.18 -11.68
N VAL A 76 -6.63 -37.10 -12.44
CA VAL A 76 -6.21 -35.76 -11.93
C VAL A 76 -7.23 -35.19 -10.93
N GLU A 77 -8.53 -35.35 -11.21
CA GLU A 77 -9.59 -34.94 -10.27
C GLU A 77 -9.54 -35.74 -8.97
N GLN A 78 -9.25 -37.04 -9.05
CA GLN A 78 -9.07 -37.86 -7.86
C GLN A 78 -7.83 -37.45 -7.05
N GLU A 79 -6.68 -37.23 -7.68
CA GLU A 79 -5.46 -36.74 -7.01
C GLU A 79 -5.71 -35.38 -6.34
N LYS A 80 -6.43 -34.48 -7.01
CA LYS A 80 -6.80 -33.17 -6.47
C LYS A 80 -7.66 -33.33 -5.21
N LYS A 81 -8.66 -34.17 -5.26
CA LYS A 81 -9.54 -34.45 -4.11
C LYS A 81 -8.78 -35.03 -2.92
N GLU A 82 -7.89 -36.00 -3.16
CA GLU A 82 -7.05 -36.59 -2.11
C GLU A 82 -6.10 -35.54 -1.48
N HIS A 83 -5.58 -34.61 -2.30
CA HIS A 83 -4.74 -33.53 -1.82
C HIS A 83 -5.53 -32.52 -0.97
N GLU A 84 -6.74 -32.15 -1.38
CA GLU A 84 -7.64 -31.30 -0.62
C GLU A 84 -8.01 -31.92 0.73
N GLU A 85 -8.34 -33.21 0.75
CA GLU A 85 -8.62 -33.95 2.00
C GLU A 85 -7.40 -34.03 2.91
N MET A 86 -6.19 -34.21 2.35
CA MET A 86 -4.96 -34.21 3.14
C MET A 86 -4.67 -32.80 3.75
N LEU A 87 -4.88 -31.74 3.00
CA LEU A 87 -4.76 -30.37 3.50
C LEU A 87 -5.77 -30.10 4.60
N GLN A 88 -7.01 -30.52 4.41
CA GLN A 88 -8.07 -30.37 5.39
C GLN A 88 -7.70 -31.05 6.73
N ARG A 89 -7.23 -32.30 6.69
CA ARG A 89 -6.76 -33.03 7.87
C ARG A 89 -5.57 -32.36 8.57
N LYS A 90 -4.63 -31.79 7.79
CA LYS A 90 -3.51 -31.02 8.36
C LYS A 90 -3.99 -29.74 9.04
N MET A 91 -4.96 -29.04 8.46
CA MET A 91 -5.55 -27.85 9.07
C MET A 91 -6.30 -28.18 10.35
N GLU A 92 -7.12 -29.22 10.36
CA GLU A 92 -7.86 -29.69 11.54
C GLU A 92 -6.92 -30.08 12.68
N LYS A 93 -5.84 -30.81 12.38
CA LYS A 93 -4.81 -31.14 13.37
C LYS A 93 -4.12 -29.91 13.93
N HIS A 94 -3.73 -28.97 13.07
CA HIS A 94 -3.10 -27.72 13.51
C HIS A 94 -4.04 -26.87 14.37
N GLU A 95 -5.33 -26.83 14.03
CA GLU A 95 -6.36 -26.17 14.83
C GLU A 95 -6.54 -26.82 16.21
N ALA A 96 -6.53 -28.15 16.28
CA ALA A 96 -6.61 -28.88 17.55
C ALA A 96 -5.37 -28.62 18.44
N ASP A 97 -4.17 -28.62 17.86
CA ASP A 97 -2.92 -28.33 18.58
C ASP A 97 -2.92 -26.87 19.10
N LEU A 98 -3.40 -25.92 18.30
CA LEU A 98 -3.58 -24.53 18.72
C LEU A 98 -4.59 -24.42 19.87
N LYS A 99 -5.78 -25.05 19.79
CA LYS A 99 -6.78 -25.06 20.86
C LYS A 99 -6.21 -25.58 22.17
N THR A 100 -5.42 -26.66 22.12
CA THR A 100 -4.76 -27.25 23.30
C THR A 100 -3.72 -26.29 23.90
N THR A 101 -2.91 -25.65 23.05
CA THR A 101 -1.92 -24.67 23.50
C THR A 101 -2.59 -23.47 24.18
N TYR A 102 -3.71 -23.00 23.64
CA TYR A 102 -4.47 -21.91 24.25
C TYR A 102 -5.14 -22.29 25.56
N ALA A 103 -5.72 -23.49 25.67
CA ALA A 103 -6.28 -23.96 26.91
C ALA A 103 -5.22 -23.95 28.02
N ASN A 104 -4.00 -24.43 27.72
CA ASN A 104 -2.87 -24.40 28.63
C ASN A 104 -2.43 -22.97 29.01
N MET A 105 -2.38 -22.04 28.04
CA MET A 105 -2.06 -20.65 28.33
C MET A 105 -3.13 -19.98 29.19
N THR A 106 -4.40 -20.26 28.95
CA THR A 106 -5.51 -19.72 29.73
C THR A 106 -5.46 -20.21 31.17
N GLN A 107 -5.23 -21.51 31.38
CA GLN A 107 -5.05 -22.10 32.73
C GLN A 107 -3.86 -21.44 33.46
N LYS A 108 -2.74 -21.23 32.76
CA LYS A 108 -1.57 -20.57 33.36
C LYS A 108 -1.87 -19.15 33.83
N VAL A 109 -2.62 -18.37 33.01
CA VAL A 109 -2.98 -16.99 33.36
C VAL A 109 -3.96 -16.96 34.54
N ILE A 110 -4.92 -17.88 34.60
CA ILE A 110 -5.83 -18.00 35.74
C ILE A 110 -5.03 -18.36 37.00
N ALA A 111 -4.11 -19.32 36.92
CA ALA A 111 -3.25 -19.70 38.04
C ALA A 111 -2.38 -18.55 38.54
N ASP A 112 -1.79 -17.75 37.59
CA ASP A 112 -1.01 -16.57 37.96
C ASP A 112 -1.87 -15.47 38.58
N ALA A 113 -3.11 -15.28 38.13
CA ALA A 113 -4.04 -14.32 38.71
C ALA A 113 -4.44 -14.74 40.14
N CYS A 114 -4.76 -16.04 40.34
CA CYS A 114 -5.05 -16.58 41.67
C CYS A 114 -3.86 -16.42 42.63
N ARG A 115 -2.64 -16.66 42.16
CA ARG A 115 -1.43 -16.44 42.94
C ARG A 115 -1.26 -14.98 43.36
N GLN A 116 -1.47 -14.02 42.43
CA GLN A 116 -1.39 -12.59 42.73
C GLN A 116 -2.45 -12.15 43.76
N VAL A 117 -3.66 -12.70 43.70
CA VAL A 117 -4.70 -12.44 44.69
C VAL A 117 -4.27 -12.98 46.06
N GLU A 118 -3.71 -14.20 46.13
CA GLU A 118 -3.22 -14.79 47.37
C GLU A 118 -2.02 -14.07 47.96
N GLU A 119 -1.07 -13.63 47.14
CA GLU A 119 0.05 -12.76 47.54
C GLU A 119 -0.43 -11.41 48.10
N ALA A 120 -1.45 -10.79 47.47
CA ALA A 120 -2.06 -9.56 47.94
C ALA A 120 -2.76 -9.77 49.31
N ARG A 121 -3.45 -10.88 49.47
CA ARG A 121 -4.08 -11.29 50.72
C ARG A 121 -3.07 -11.50 51.84
N GLN A 122 -2.00 -12.30 51.58
CA GLN A 122 -0.93 -12.54 52.55
C GLN A 122 -0.21 -11.25 52.96
N LYS A 123 0.00 -10.34 52.04
CA LYS A 123 0.60 -9.02 52.33
C LYS A 123 -0.29 -8.14 53.18
N ALA A 124 -1.61 -8.17 52.94
CA ALA A 124 -2.57 -7.44 53.78
C ALA A 124 -2.67 -8.07 55.18
N GLU A 125 -2.70 -9.40 55.26
CA GLU A 125 -2.69 -10.12 56.54
C GLU A 125 -1.39 -9.88 57.34
N SER A 126 -0.21 -9.86 56.67
CA SER A 126 1.08 -9.57 57.30
C SER A 126 1.11 -8.12 57.87
N ASN A 127 0.61 -7.13 57.10
CA ASN A 127 0.49 -5.77 57.58
C ASN A 127 -0.48 -5.67 58.78
N GLY A 128 -1.57 -6.40 58.74
CA GLY A 128 -2.53 -6.51 59.85
C GLY A 128 -1.93 -7.10 61.09
N ILE A 129 -1.16 -8.17 60.97
CA ILE A 129 -0.46 -8.82 62.10
C ILE A 129 0.55 -7.85 62.72
N ALA A 130 1.31 -7.08 61.96
CA ALA A 130 2.26 -6.09 62.46
C ALA A 130 1.55 -4.96 63.22
N LYS A 131 0.42 -4.44 62.72
CA LYS A 131 -0.42 -3.50 63.42
C LYS A 131 -1.01 -4.06 64.72
N MET A 132 -1.50 -5.30 64.70
CA MET A 132 -1.99 -6.00 65.91
C MET A 132 -0.88 -6.22 66.96
N ALA A 133 0.33 -6.56 66.56
CA ALA A 133 1.46 -6.71 67.46
C ALA A 133 1.81 -5.41 68.18
N ALA A 134 1.85 -4.29 67.46
CA ALA A 134 2.05 -2.95 68.06
C ALA A 134 0.93 -2.55 69.01
N MET A 135 -0.31 -2.95 68.74
CA MET A 135 -1.46 -2.74 69.61
C MET A 135 -1.41 -3.61 70.86
N MET A 136 -0.98 -4.90 70.76
CA MET A 136 -0.77 -5.76 71.91
C MET A 136 0.31 -5.19 72.83
N GLU A 137 1.39 -4.67 72.31
CA GLU A 137 2.43 -4.03 73.11
C GLU A 137 1.89 -2.78 73.86
N SER A 138 1.05 -1.99 73.21
CA SER A 138 0.37 -0.83 73.87
C SER A 138 -0.61 -1.32 74.94
N PHE A 139 -1.33 -2.41 74.70
CA PHE A 139 -2.22 -3.03 75.69
C PHE A 139 -1.46 -3.52 76.92
N ILE A 140 -0.33 -4.23 76.71
CA ILE A 140 0.53 -4.68 77.80
C ILE A 140 1.03 -3.49 78.64
N LYS A 141 1.48 -2.40 77.97
CA LYS A 141 1.88 -1.18 78.67
C LYS A 141 0.74 -0.54 79.49
N ALA A 142 -0.49 -0.55 78.95
CA ALA A 142 -1.67 -0.07 79.66
C ALA A 142 -2.00 -0.95 80.90
N PHE A 143 -1.92 -2.29 80.74
CA PHE A 143 -2.18 -3.26 81.78
C PHE A 143 -1.14 -3.16 82.93
N VAL A 144 0.14 -3.01 82.59
CA VAL A 144 1.20 -2.79 83.59
C VAL A 144 0.94 -1.53 84.38
N LYS A 145 0.58 -0.41 83.76
CA LYS A 145 0.22 0.85 84.45
C LYS A 145 -1.00 0.72 85.38
N MET A 146 -1.98 -0.10 85.02
CA MET A 146 -3.11 -0.44 85.87
C MET A 146 -2.71 -1.29 87.12
N THR A 147 -1.81 -2.22 86.97
CA THR A 147 -1.31 -3.06 88.04
C THR A 147 -0.37 -2.33 89.02
N GLU A 148 0.29 -1.28 88.59
CA GLU A 148 1.12 -0.37 89.37
C GLU A 148 0.31 0.65 90.18
N GLY A 149 -1.03 0.57 90.16
CA GLY A 149 -1.92 1.44 90.91
C GLY A 149 -2.33 2.77 90.19
N ASN A 150 -1.93 2.99 88.98
CA ASN A 150 -2.30 4.15 88.17
C ASN A 150 -3.54 3.89 87.32
N ILE A 151 -4.66 3.51 87.96
CA ILE A 151 -5.91 3.06 87.36
C ILE A 151 -6.51 4.04 86.33
N PRO A 152 -6.56 5.40 86.56
CA PRO A 152 -7.14 6.31 85.60
C PRO A 152 -6.36 6.40 84.29
N GLU A 153 -5.02 6.43 84.32
CA GLU A 153 -4.19 6.43 83.11
C GLU A 153 -4.26 5.12 82.37
N GLY A 154 -4.27 4.00 83.09
CA GLY A 154 -4.45 2.65 82.53
C GLY A 154 -5.78 2.51 81.78
N GLN A 155 -6.89 2.99 82.34
CA GLN A 155 -8.21 2.98 81.70
C GLN A 155 -8.27 3.86 80.47
N THR A 156 -7.63 5.03 80.51
CA THR A 156 -7.54 5.92 79.35
C THR A 156 -6.76 5.28 78.20
N LEU A 157 -5.61 4.68 78.48
CA LEU A 157 -4.82 3.93 77.50
C LEU A 157 -5.56 2.71 76.94
N LEU A 158 -6.33 2.00 77.78
CA LEU A 158 -7.13 0.85 77.32
C LEU A 158 -8.24 1.30 76.36
N LYS A 159 -8.90 2.41 76.65
CA LYS A 159 -9.90 2.97 75.75
C LYS A 159 -9.28 3.43 74.42
N GLN A 160 -8.16 4.14 74.44
CA GLN A 160 -7.40 4.51 73.21
C GLN A 160 -6.99 3.32 72.42
N TYR A 161 -6.56 2.21 73.07
CA TYR A 161 -6.26 0.94 72.40
C TYR A 161 -7.49 0.34 71.68
N GLN A 162 -8.66 0.31 72.37
CA GLN A 162 -9.89 -0.26 71.79
C GLN A 162 -10.36 0.54 70.59
N ASP A 163 -10.25 1.88 70.63
CA ASP A 163 -10.64 2.75 69.58
C ASP A 163 -9.64 2.60 68.38
N ALA A 164 -8.34 2.57 68.64
CA ALA A 164 -7.32 2.30 67.62
C ALA A 164 -7.42 0.89 67.01
N ALA A 165 -7.82 -0.10 67.80
CA ALA A 165 -8.05 -1.48 67.29
C ALA A 165 -9.21 -1.52 66.27
N LYS A 166 -10.32 -0.85 66.58
CA LYS A 166 -11.47 -0.73 65.66
C LYS A 166 -11.13 0.01 64.39
N GLU A 167 -10.39 1.09 64.48
CA GLU A 167 -9.95 1.91 63.33
C GLU A 167 -9.00 1.10 62.42
N ALA A 168 -8.05 0.34 63.02
CA ALA A 168 -7.15 -0.53 62.26
C ALA A 168 -7.88 -1.67 61.57
N GLU A 169 -8.89 -2.29 62.22
CA GLU A 169 -9.70 -3.34 61.59
C GLU A 169 -10.50 -2.78 60.42
N ALA A 170 -11.07 -1.59 60.52
CA ALA A 170 -11.80 -0.95 59.44
C ALA A 170 -10.87 -0.62 58.28
N THR A 171 -9.69 -0.06 58.55
CA THR A 171 -8.68 0.27 57.52
C THR A 171 -8.18 -0.97 56.82
N LEU A 172 -7.91 -2.04 57.54
CA LEU A 172 -7.47 -3.32 56.95
C LEU A 172 -8.53 -3.93 56.02
N LYS A 173 -9.81 -3.88 56.41
CA LYS A 173 -10.94 -4.32 55.58
C LYS A 173 -11.03 -3.54 54.30
N GLU A 174 -10.79 -2.24 54.33
CA GLU A 174 -10.84 -1.34 53.15
C GLU A 174 -9.64 -1.56 52.24
N GLU A 175 -8.41 -1.65 52.79
CA GLU A 175 -7.20 -1.99 52.02
C GLU A 175 -7.30 -3.34 51.33
N LEU A 176 -7.85 -4.36 52.01
CA LEU A 176 -8.06 -5.71 51.44
C LEU A 176 -9.09 -5.68 50.32
N LYS A 177 -10.20 -4.95 50.48
CA LYS A 177 -11.25 -4.78 49.49
C LYS A 177 -10.72 -4.07 48.24
N GLU A 178 -9.89 -3.02 48.40
CA GLU A 178 -9.28 -2.30 47.30
C GLU A 178 -8.25 -3.18 46.55
N ALA A 179 -7.41 -3.93 47.27
CA ALA A 179 -6.42 -4.84 46.69
C ALA A 179 -7.07 -5.95 45.87
N LEU A 180 -8.12 -6.57 46.42
CA LEU A 180 -8.91 -7.60 45.70
C LEU A 180 -9.58 -7.03 44.47
N GLY A 181 -10.21 -5.86 44.56
CA GLY A 181 -10.85 -5.21 43.40
C GLY A 181 -9.86 -4.86 42.31
N LYS A 182 -8.63 -4.45 42.65
CA LYS A 182 -7.55 -4.22 41.67
C LYS A 182 -7.09 -5.51 41.00
N ALA A 183 -6.94 -6.61 41.77
CA ALA A 183 -6.53 -7.91 41.25
C ALA A 183 -7.60 -8.54 40.34
N GLU A 184 -8.88 -8.45 40.71
CA GLU A 184 -10.01 -8.92 39.90
C GLU A 184 -10.10 -8.15 38.57
N LYS A 185 -10.03 -6.82 38.58
CA LYS A 185 -10.01 -6.00 37.37
C LYS A 185 -8.86 -6.39 36.42
N LYS A 186 -7.68 -6.66 36.98
CA LYS A 186 -6.51 -7.09 36.20
C LYS A 186 -6.71 -8.49 35.60
N ALA A 187 -7.32 -9.42 36.35
CA ALA A 187 -7.64 -10.75 35.86
C ALA A 187 -8.67 -10.73 34.73
N VAL A 188 -9.75 -9.94 34.88
CA VAL A 188 -10.78 -9.75 33.84
C VAL A 188 -10.16 -9.19 32.56
N LYS A 189 -9.32 -8.14 32.66
CA LYS A 189 -8.63 -7.55 31.49
C LYS A 189 -7.74 -8.57 30.77
N LYS A 190 -7.00 -9.40 31.51
CA LYS A 190 -6.17 -10.47 30.92
C LYS A 190 -7.01 -11.56 30.22
N SER A 191 -8.13 -11.96 30.80
CA SER A 191 -9.05 -12.92 30.20
C SER A 191 -9.63 -12.38 28.88
N GLN A 192 -10.09 -11.14 28.87
CA GLN A 192 -10.58 -10.47 27.65
C GLN A 192 -9.52 -10.41 26.57
N HIS A 193 -8.25 -10.15 26.93
CA HIS A 193 -7.15 -10.14 25.96
C HIS A 193 -6.89 -11.52 25.34
N ILE A 194 -6.97 -12.58 26.14
CA ILE A 194 -6.84 -13.97 25.64
C ILE A 194 -7.99 -14.30 24.69
N ASP A 195 -9.24 -13.99 25.06
CA ASP A 195 -10.40 -14.21 24.20
C ASP A 195 -10.26 -13.49 22.86
N SER A 196 -9.70 -12.27 22.87
CA SER A 196 -9.43 -11.49 21.67
C SER A 196 -8.35 -12.12 20.78
N LEU A 197 -7.26 -12.63 21.37
CA LEU A 197 -6.21 -13.36 20.65
C LEU A 197 -6.75 -14.65 20.03
N VAL A 198 -7.61 -15.38 20.74
CA VAL A 198 -8.28 -16.57 20.22
C VAL A 198 -9.15 -16.22 18.98
N ARG A 199 -9.94 -15.16 19.06
CA ARG A 199 -10.73 -14.70 17.90
C ARG A 199 -9.85 -14.33 16.71
N MET A 200 -8.73 -13.63 16.92
CA MET A 200 -7.79 -13.28 15.83
C MET A 200 -7.24 -14.48 15.08
N LEU A 201 -7.04 -15.62 15.77
CA LEU A 201 -6.45 -16.81 15.17
C LEU A 201 -7.46 -17.67 14.43
N PHE A 202 -8.70 -17.74 14.92
CA PHE A 202 -9.72 -18.63 14.37
C PHE A 202 -10.75 -17.96 13.46
N THR A 203 -10.67 -16.62 13.25
CA THR A 203 -11.56 -15.93 12.31
C THR A 203 -10.98 -15.97 10.91
N GLN A 204 -11.77 -16.34 9.90
CA GLN A 204 -11.37 -16.31 8.49
C GLN A 204 -10.92 -14.92 8.07
N LYS A 205 -9.85 -14.84 7.25
CA LYS A 205 -9.40 -13.59 6.64
C LYS A 205 -10.45 -13.16 5.61
N SER A 206 -11.24 -12.14 5.93
CA SER A 206 -12.06 -11.46 4.94
C SER A 206 -11.20 -10.44 4.20
N GLU A 207 -11.11 -10.52 2.88
CA GLU A 207 -10.34 -9.58 2.06
C GLU A 207 -10.94 -8.17 2.02
N ARG A 208 -12.25 -8.05 2.23
CA ARG A 208 -12.96 -6.76 2.34
C ARG A 208 -14.07 -6.87 3.36
N PHE A 209 -13.97 -6.06 4.39
CA PHE A 209 -15.05 -5.92 5.36
C PHE A 209 -16.01 -4.82 4.90
N ILE A 210 -17.22 -5.19 4.53
CA ILE A 210 -18.27 -4.25 4.08
C ILE A 210 -19.31 -4.17 5.19
N ILE A 211 -19.50 -2.98 5.75
CA ILE A 211 -20.58 -2.71 6.71
C ILE A 211 -21.82 -2.28 5.89
N THR A 212 -22.90 -3.04 6.02
CA THR A 212 -24.16 -2.73 5.32
C THR A 212 -24.84 -1.51 5.95
N GLU A 213 -25.79 -0.89 5.23
CA GLU A 213 -26.59 0.23 5.80
C GLU A 213 -27.43 -0.25 6.99
N GLU A 214 -27.90 -1.48 6.97
CA GLU A 214 -28.68 -2.09 8.05
C GLU A 214 -27.84 -2.29 9.34
N GLU A 215 -26.55 -2.59 9.21
CA GLU A 215 -25.65 -2.69 10.36
C GLU A 215 -25.18 -1.32 10.88
N ARG A 216 -25.16 -0.31 10.04
CA ARG A 216 -24.59 1.02 10.34
C ARG A 216 -25.43 1.82 11.33
N GLU A 217 -26.74 1.91 11.09
CA GLU A 217 -27.63 2.72 11.91
C GLU A 217 -27.68 2.26 13.38
N PRO A 218 -27.83 0.94 13.68
CA PRO A 218 -27.77 0.45 15.06
C PRO A 218 -26.42 0.74 15.75
N LEU A 219 -25.29 0.68 15.03
CA LEU A 219 -23.97 0.96 15.58
C LEU A 219 -23.81 2.45 15.95
N LEU A 220 -24.29 3.36 15.11
CA LEU A 220 -24.28 4.81 15.39
C LEU A 220 -25.24 5.16 16.53
N GLN A 221 -26.40 4.53 16.58
CA GLN A 221 -27.38 4.73 17.64
C GLN A 221 -26.83 4.27 19.02
N SER A 222 -26.14 3.13 19.06
CA SER A 222 -25.54 2.62 20.29
C SER A 222 -24.48 3.57 20.88
N VAL A 223 -23.78 4.34 20.04
CA VAL A 223 -22.83 5.38 20.48
C VAL A 223 -23.56 6.50 21.21
N ILE A 224 -24.64 7.02 20.61
CA ILE A 224 -25.42 8.11 21.22
C ILE A 224 -26.02 7.67 22.56
N GLU A 225 -26.55 6.45 22.63
CA GLU A 225 -27.17 5.91 23.86
C GLU A 225 -26.13 5.66 24.94
N SER A 226 -24.89 5.36 24.56
CA SER A 226 -23.80 5.13 25.50
C SER A 226 -23.23 6.41 26.12
N LEU A 227 -23.46 7.57 25.51
CA LEU A 227 -22.87 8.86 25.92
C LEU A 227 -23.90 9.77 26.59
N GLU A 228 -23.44 10.50 27.62
CA GLU A 228 -24.23 11.58 28.27
C GLU A 228 -24.09 12.89 27.47
N LEU A 229 -24.63 12.91 26.25
CA LEU A 229 -24.66 14.06 25.38
C LEU A 229 -25.82 14.99 25.72
N THR A 230 -25.63 16.29 25.54
CA THR A 230 -26.73 17.26 25.57
C THR A 230 -27.69 17.05 24.42
N ASP A 231 -28.93 17.51 24.55
CA ASP A 231 -29.93 17.38 23.49
C ASP A 231 -29.47 18.06 22.18
N LYS A 232 -28.70 19.15 22.29
CA LYS A 232 -28.13 19.86 21.15
C LYS A 232 -27.11 18.98 20.41
N GLU A 233 -26.15 18.38 21.11
CA GLU A 233 -25.12 17.51 20.53
C GLU A 233 -25.75 16.26 19.88
N LYS A 234 -26.77 15.67 20.53
CA LYS A 234 -27.54 14.57 19.95
C LYS A 234 -28.26 14.96 18.65
N ALA A 235 -28.82 16.16 18.62
CA ALA A 235 -29.52 16.68 17.44
C ALA A 235 -28.53 16.96 16.29
N GLU A 236 -27.40 17.57 16.56
CA GLU A 236 -26.35 17.83 15.57
C GLU A 236 -25.81 16.54 14.96
N PHE A 237 -25.48 15.55 15.78
CA PHE A 237 -25.03 14.24 15.31
C PHE A 237 -26.06 13.52 14.45
N LYS A 238 -27.34 13.50 14.88
CA LYS A 238 -28.43 12.90 14.12
C LYS A 238 -28.63 13.59 12.78
N GLU A 239 -28.55 14.91 12.75
CA GLU A 239 -28.69 15.70 11.52
C GLU A 239 -27.58 15.43 10.52
N CYS A 240 -26.33 15.34 10.98
CA CYS A 240 -25.19 14.95 10.14
C CYS A 240 -25.41 13.57 9.51
N ASN A 241 -25.78 12.57 10.32
CA ASN A 241 -26.03 11.23 9.83
C ASN A 241 -27.23 11.16 8.87
N ARG A 242 -28.30 11.95 9.10
CA ARG A 242 -29.44 12.05 8.20
C ARG A 242 -29.01 12.55 6.82
N LYS A 243 -28.24 13.65 6.75
CA LYS A 243 -27.73 14.20 5.48
C LYS A 243 -26.86 13.20 4.72
N ILE A 244 -25.98 12.50 5.41
CA ILE A 244 -25.12 11.48 4.80
C ILE A 244 -25.94 10.29 4.27
N ARG A 245 -26.95 9.84 5.02
CA ARG A 245 -27.86 8.77 4.58
C ARG A 245 -28.62 9.17 3.32
N GLU A 246 -29.20 10.37 3.31
CA GLU A 246 -29.91 10.89 2.13
C GLU A 246 -28.99 10.99 0.90
N TYR A 247 -27.76 11.45 1.09
CA TYR A 247 -26.77 11.49 0.01
C TYR A 247 -26.46 10.09 -0.54
N ARG A 248 -26.26 9.10 0.31
CA ARG A 248 -26.00 7.71 -0.11
C ARG A 248 -27.19 7.11 -0.85
N GLN A 249 -28.40 7.35 -0.35
CA GLN A 249 -29.61 6.89 -1.01
C GLN A 249 -29.73 7.48 -2.41
N ARG A 250 -29.60 8.80 -2.58
CA ARG A 250 -29.60 9.45 -3.90
C ARG A 250 -28.55 8.87 -4.84
N LYS A 251 -27.34 8.57 -4.32
CA LYS A 251 -26.25 7.97 -5.10
C LYS A 251 -26.61 6.54 -5.54
N GLN A 252 -27.29 5.78 -4.71
CA GLN A 252 -27.76 4.42 -5.02
C GLN A 252 -28.89 4.47 -6.05
N ASP A 253 -29.87 5.33 -5.87
CA ASP A 253 -31.00 5.53 -6.79
C ASP A 253 -30.48 5.97 -8.18
N ALA A 254 -29.53 6.88 -8.23
CA ALA A 254 -28.90 7.30 -9.47
C ALA A 254 -28.11 6.17 -10.18
N LYS A 255 -27.57 5.19 -9.44
CA LYS A 255 -26.96 3.99 -10.03
C LYS A 255 -28.02 3.04 -10.62
N LEU A 256 -29.13 2.84 -9.91
CA LEU A 256 -30.24 2.00 -10.37
C LEU A 256 -30.87 2.59 -11.64
N LEU A 257 -31.07 3.92 -11.69
CA LEU A 257 -31.60 4.61 -12.87
C LEU A 257 -30.67 4.54 -14.10
N LYS A 258 -29.37 4.41 -13.92
CA LYS A 258 -28.42 4.29 -15.02
C LYS A 258 -28.40 2.92 -15.70
N GLY A 259 -29.12 1.94 -15.19
CA GLY A 259 -29.17 0.59 -15.71
C GLY A 259 -27.84 -0.16 -15.55
N GLU A 260 -27.87 -1.45 -15.81
CA GLU A 260 -26.64 -2.27 -15.90
C GLU A 260 -25.71 -1.65 -16.94
N LYS A 261 -24.45 -1.43 -16.55
CA LYS A 261 -23.40 -1.02 -17.50
C LYS A 261 -23.39 -2.07 -18.60
N LYS A 262 -23.80 -1.70 -19.83
CA LYS A 262 -23.51 -2.51 -21.02
C LYS A 262 -22.02 -2.85 -20.94
N GLY A 263 -21.72 -4.14 -21.02
CA GLY A 263 -20.33 -4.62 -20.99
C GLY A 263 -19.50 -3.73 -21.91
N HIS A 264 -18.34 -3.27 -21.46
CA HIS A 264 -17.45 -2.47 -22.28
C HIS A 264 -17.07 -3.33 -23.49
N GLY A 265 -17.65 -3.03 -24.66
CA GLY A 265 -17.16 -3.54 -25.92
C GLY A 265 -15.64 -3.29 -26.03
N ARG A 266 -14.96 -4.03 -26.90
CA ARG A 266 -13.55 -3.78 -27.21
C ARG A 266 -13.39 -2.30 -27.53
N LYS A 267 -12.43 -1.63 -26.88
CA LYS A 267 -12.08 -0.26 -27.25
C LYS A 267 -11.59 -0.30 -28.69
N PRO A 268 -12.05 0.62 -29.55
CA PRO A 268 -11.49 0.71 -30.90
C PRO A 268 -9.99 0.98 -30.84
N ILE A 269 -9.28 0.55 -31.86
CA ILE A 269 -7.86 0.89 -32.05
C ILE A 269 -7.76 2.43 -32.14
N PRO A 270 -6.86 3.09 -31.37
CA PRO A 270 -6.74 4.55 -31.45
C PRO A 270 -6.29 5.01 -32.85
N ASP A 271 -6.94 6.00 -33.42
CA ASP A 271 -6.59 6.58 -34.72
C ASP A 271 -5.16 7.17 -34.76
N THR A 272 -4.60 7.46 -33.58
CA THR A 272 -3.22 7.97 -33.41
C THR A 272 -2.15 6.87 -33.50
N MET A 273 -2.54 5.59 -33.61
CA MET A 273 -1.58 4.49 -33.71
C MET A 273 -0.99 4.43 -35.13
N PRO A 274 0.35 4.43 -35.29
CA PRO A 274 0.97 4.33 -36.61
C PRO A 274 0.57 3.02 -37.29
N THR A 275 0.15 3.11 -38.55
CA THR A 275 -0.30 2.00 -39.35
C THR A 275 0.80 1.55 -40.30
N LEU A 276 1.10 0.25 -40.33
CA LEU A 276 1.99 -0.35 -41.31
C LEU A 276 1.30 -0.40 -42.71
N PRO A 277 2.07 -0.51 -43.83
CA PRO A 277 1.48 -0.75 -45.13
C PRO A 277 0.56 -1.98 -45.12
N ALA A 278 -0.60 -1.88 -45.77
CA ALA A 278 -1.57 -2.95 -45.84
C ALA A 278 -1.01 -4.18 -46.57
N ILE A 279 -1.27 -5.33 -46.02
CA ILE A 279 -0.95 -6.65 -46.65
C ILE A 279 -2.23 -7.13 -47.31
N TYR A 280 -2.15 -7.33 -48.65
CA TYR A 280 -3.25 -7.89 -49.40
C TYR A 280 -3.13 -9.39 -49.43
N VAL A 281 -4.14 -10.08 -48.91
CA VAL A 281 -4.21 -11.55 -48.88
C VAL A 281 -5.28 -12.00 -49.86
N TYR A 282 -4.83 -12.62 -50.91
CA TYR A 282 -5.72 -13.12 -51.96
C TYR A 282 -6.02 -14.61 -51.73
N PRO A 283 -7.15 -15.13 -52.26
CA PRO A 283 -7.43 -16.55 -52.29
C PRO A 283 -6.31 -17.32 -53.00
N GLU A 284 -6.02 -18.54 -52.60
CA GLU A 284 -4.89 -19.33 -53.16
C GLU A 284 -4.94 -19.46 -54.65
N CYS A 285 -6.14 -19.59 -55.25
CA CYS A 285 -6.34 -19.65 -56.71
C CYS A 285 -5.88 -18.41 -57.49
N TYR A 286 -5.63 -17.29 -56.78
CA TYR A 286 -5.16 -16.04 -57.44
C TYR A 286 -3.66 -16.08 -57.74
N TYR A 287 -2.88 -16.73 -56.86
CA TYR A 287 -1.42 -16.75 -56.98
C TYR A 287 -0.96 -17.61 -58.19
N GLY A 288 -0.21 -16.99 -59.12
CA GLY A 288 0.22 -17.60 -60.36
C GLY A 288 -0.81 -17.53 -61.51
N HIS A 289 -1.98 -16.94 -61.25
CA HIS A 289 -3.06 -16.72 -62.19
C HIS A 289 -3.60 -15.27 -62.10
N GLU A 290 -2.79 -14.30 -61.72
CA GLU A 290 -3.18 -12.91 -61.41
C GLU A 290 -3.84 -12.24 -62.64
N GLU A 291 -3.46 -12.62 -63.85
CA GLU A 291 -4.05 -12.06 -65.07
C GLU A 291 -5.48 -12.54 -65.36
N GLU A 292 -5.89 -13.64 -64.77
CA GLU A 292 -7.24 -14.22 -64.94
C GLU A 292 -8.29 -13.58 -64.03
N TYR A 293 -7.86 -12.86 -62.99
CA TYR A 293 -8.76 -12.32 -61.97
C TYR A 293 -8.71 -10.80 -61.89
N ARG A 294 -9.83 -10.18 -61.58
CA ARG A 294 -9.91 -8.74 -61.24
C ARG A 294 -10.42 -8.56 -59.80
N ILE A 295 -9.84 -7.61 -59.11
CA ILE A 295 -10.31 -7.21 -57.77
C ILE A 295 -11.66 -6.49 -57.90
N VAL A 296 -12.68 -6.93 -57.19
CA VAL A 296 -14.05 -6.36 -57.19
C VAL A 296 -14.29 -5.48 -55.98
N HIS A 297 -13.87 -5.90 -54.77
CA HIS A 297 -14.03 -5.23 -53.50
C HIS A 297 -12.76 -5.30 -52.64
N THR A 298 -12.49 -4.26 -51.88
CA THR A 298 -11.39 -4.18 -50.90
C THR A 298 -11.88 -3.71 -49.50
N ASP A 299 -13.17 -3.86 -49.26
CA ASP A 299 -13.84 -3.31 -48.04
C ASP A 299 -13.77 -4.23 -46.84
N ASP A 300 -13.37 -5.50 -47.05
CA ASP A 300 -13.17 -6.42 -45.95
C ASP A 300 -11.75 -6.20 -45.36
N VAL A 301 -11.69 -5.40 -44.32
CA VAL A 301 -10.43 -5.01 -43.68
C VAL A 301 -10.42 -5.57 -42.24
N LYS A 302 -9.43 -6.40 -41.94
CA LYS A 302 -9.16 -6.85 -40.58
C LYS A 302 -7.93 -6.13 -40.02
N GLU A 303 -8.13 -5.29 -39.01
CA GLU A 303 -7.07 -4.61 -38.30
C GLU A 303 -6.54 -5.48 -37.16
N VAL A 304 -5.23 -5.67 -37.09
CA VAL A 304 -4.55 -6.45 -36.05
C VAL A 304 -3.40 -5.62 -35.50
N ILE A 305 -3.33 -5.49 -34.17
CA ILE A 305 -2.21 -4.84 -33.49
C ILE A 305 -1.03 -5.81 -33.47
N VAL A 306 0.05 -5.45 -34.16
CA VAL A 306 1.30 -6.22 -34.21
C VAL A 306 2.41 -5.50 -33.45
N PRO A 307 3.22 -6.19 -32.62
CA PRO A 307 4.39 -5.60 -32.00
C PRO A 307 5.46 -5.33 -33.07
N ALA A 308 6.02 -4.11 -33.10
CA ALA A 308 7.28 -3.91 -33.80
C ALA A 308 8.42 -4.52 -33.00
N PRO A 309 9.30 -5.35 -33.57
CA PRO A 309 10.49 -5.78 -32.86
C PRO A 309 11.32 -4.58 -32.44
N ALA A 310 11.67 -4.49 -31.15
CA ALA A 310 12.61 -3.49 -30.67
C ALA A 310 13.97 -3.76 -31.36
N LYS A 311 14.34 -2.96 -32.35
CA LYS A 311 15.62 -3.05 -33.02
C LYS A 311 16.45 -1.83 -32.69
N TYR A 312 17.70 -2.05 -32.32
CA TYR A 312 18.67 -1.00 -32.11
C TYR A 312 19.42 -0.78 -33.44
N PHE A 313 19.62 0.48 -33.79
CA PHE A 313 20.27 0.87 -35.03
C PHE A 313 21.49 1.73 -34.72
N VAL A 314 22.53 1.63 -35.56
CA VAL A 314 23.66 2.55 -35.56
C VAL A 314 23.34 3.69 -36.56
N GLN A 315 23.19 4.91 -36.05
CA GLN A 315 23.06 6.09 -36.85
C GLN A 315 24.44 6.72 -37.05
N GLN A 316 24.88 6.83 -38.33
CA GLN A 316 26.13 7.49 -38.66
C GLN A 316 25.87 8.96 -38.99
N TYR A 317 26.64 9.83 -38.36
CA TYR A 317 26.67 11.27 -38.67
C TYR A 317 28.00 11.60 -39.33
N ILE A 318 27.96 12.08 -40.60
CA ILE A 318 29.12 12.43 -41.38
C ILE A 318 29.21 13.96 -41.41
N PHE A 319 30.34 14.53 -41.01
CA PHE A 319 30.58 15.97 -40.98
C PHE A 319 31.61 16.34 -42.05
N PRO A 320 31.19 16.62 -43.30
CA PRO A 320 32.10 16.99 -44.35
C PRO A 320 32.71 18.36 -44.05
N SER A 321 33.96 18.51 -44.43
CA SER A 321 34.61 19.81 -44.47
C SER A 321 34.38 20.39 -45.86
N ILE A 322 33.95 21.63 -45.93
CA ILE A 322 33.61 22.31 -47.22
C ILE A 322 34.49 23.55 -47.42
N VAL A 323 34.71 23.89 -48.68
CA VAL A 323 35.35 25.13 -49.12
C VAL A 323 34.55 25.73 -50.24
N LYS A 324 34.61 27.05 -50.46
CA LYS A 324 33.92 27.68 -51.56
C LYS A 324 34.49 27.21 -52.91
N LYS A 325 33.63 26.96 -53.88
CA LYS A 325 34.03 26.49 -55.21
C LYS A 325 34.83 27.52 -55.98
N ASP A 326 34.52 28.78 -55.74
CA ASP A 326 35.09 29.91 -56.45
C ASP A 326 36.42 30.42 -55.88
N ASP A 327 36.78 29.93 -54.68
CA ASP A 327 38.06 30.25 -54.03
C ASP A 327 38.62 28.99 -53.32
N PRO A 328 39.48 28.24 -54.04
CA PRO A 328 40.09 27.02 -53.46
C PRO A 328 41.06 27.29 -52.29
N TYR A 329 41.40 28.55 -52.03
CA TYR A 329 42.29 28.97 -50.92
C TYR A 329 41.49 29.54 -49.75
N ASP A 330 40.16 29.61 -49.85
CA ASP A 330 39.28 30.06 -48.75
C ASP A 330 39.36 29.10 -47.54
N ARG A 331 38.94 29.64 -46.44
CA ARG A 331 38.95 28.92 -45.16
C ARG A 331 38.10 27.66 -45.22
N LEU A 332 38.69 26.51 -44.79
CA LEU A 332 37.97 25.26 -44.63
C LEU A 332 36.85 25.42 -43.59
N LEU A 333 35.61 25.31 -44.02
CA LEU A 333 34.43 25.36 -43.14
C LEU A 333 34.11 23.96 -42.65
N LYS A 334 34.00 23.81 -41.32
CA LYS A 334 33.57 22.57 -40.66
C LYS A 334 32.32 22.90 -39.86
N HIS A 335 31.37 21.98 -39.89
CA HIS A 335 30.23 22.09 -38.99
C HIS A 335 30.75 22.07 -37.54
N PRO A 336 30.40 23.06 -36.70
CA PRO A 336 30.70 22.98 -35.29
C PRO A 336 30.03 21.71 -34.76
N ARG A 337 30.83 20.75 -34.27
CA ARG A 337 30.26 19.56 -33.67
C ARG A 337 29.35 20.00 -32.53
N SER A 338 28.13 19.47 -32.50
CA SER A 338 27.23 19.70 -31.38
C SER A 338 27.97 19.38 -30.08
N GLN A 339 27.89 20.26 -29.11
CA GLN A 339 28.49 20.07 -27.81
C GLN A 339 27.49 19.40 -26.82
N GLY A 340 26.41 18.82 -27.36
CA GLY A 340 25.39 18.14 -26.54
C GLY A 340 26.01 17.19 -25.53
N VAL A 341 25.44 17.11 -24.32
CA VAL A 341 25.97 16.35 -23.19
C VAL A 341 26.22 14.89 -23.53
N THR A 342 25.46 14.35 -24.47
CA THR A 342 25.57 12.94 -24.88
C THR A 342 26.52 12.74 -26.07
N TRP A 343 27.00 13.80 -26.69
CA TRP A 343 27.79 13.75 -27.96
C TRP A 343 29.06 12.89 -27.88
N LYS A 344 29.68 12.79 -26.69
CA LYS A 344 30.86 11.96 -26.49
C LYS A 344 30.53 10.47 -26.27
N SER A 345 29.26 10.14 -26.16
CA SER A 345 28.76 8.79 -25.89
C SER A 345 28.20 8.14 -27.16
N PRO A 346 28.39 6.84 -27.40
CA PRO A 346 27.75 6.14 -28.50
C PRO A 346 26.26 5.84 -28.24
N TYR A 347 25.73 6.25 -27.09
CA TYR A 347 24.35 5.99 -26.68
C TYR A 347 23.51 7.28 -26.77
N SER A 348 22.50 7.25 -27.63
CA SER A 348 21.63 8.40 -27.91
C SER A 348 20.76 8.80 -26.72
N GLU A 349 20.17 9.97 -26.81
CA GLU A 349 19.23 10.50 -25.82
C GLU A 349 18.00 9.58 -25.67
N GLU A 350 17.51 9.00 -26.77
CA GLU A 350 16.39 8.07 -26.80
C GLU A 350 16.72 6.80 -26.00
N LEU A 351 17.90 6.20 -26.23
CA LEU A 351 18.31 4.98 -25.52
C LEU A 351 18.51 5.25 -24.02
N ARG A 352 19.08 6.41 -23.66
CA ARG A 352 19.20 6.83 -22.26
C ARG A 352 17.84 6.99 -21.61
N SER A 353 16.91 7.67 -22.29
CA SER A 353 15.54 7.88 -21.80
C SER A 353 14.80 6.55 -21.64
N GLN A 354 14.95 5.61 -22.59
CA GLN A 354 14.41 4.27 -22.51
C GLN A 354 14.94 3.53 -21.26
N ILE A 355 16.26 3.51 -21.05
CA ILE A 355 16.90 2.84 -19.91
C ILE A 355 16.34 3.35 -18.58
N LEU A 356 16.22 4.66 -18.41
CA LEU A 356 15.73 5.25 -17.17
C LEU A 356 14.24 5.03 -16.97
N THR A 357 13.45 5.15 -18.04
CA THR A 357 12.00 4.89 -17.99
C THR A 357 11.72 3.42 -17.64
N GLU A 358 12.43 2.49 -18.26
CA GLU A 358 12.30 1.08 -17.92
C GLU A 358 12.66 0.78 -16.46
N LYS A 359 13.70 1.43 -15.93
CA LYS A 359 14.11 1.24 -14.55
C LYS A 359 13.14 1.85 -13.53
N TYR A 360 12.74 3.11 -13.73
CA TYR A 360 12.02 3.88 -12.72
C TYR A 360 10.49 3.94 -12.90
N VAL A 361 9.99 3.71 -14.14
CA VAL A 361 8.55 3.66 -14.43
C VAL A 361 8.05 2.21 -14.53
N PHE A 362 8.77 1.36 -15.29
CA PHE A 362 8.38 -0.04 -15.47
C PHE A 362 9.07 -0.99 -14.49
N HIS A 363 9.95 -0.48 -13.63
CA HIS A 363 10.63 -1.23 -12.56
C HIS A 363 11.48 -2.40 -13.06
N ILE A 364 12.01 -2.31 -14.29
CA ILE A 364 12.88 -3.33 -14.88
C ILE A 364 14.31 -3.13 -14.36
N PRO A 365 14.88 -4.06 -13.58
CA PRO A 365 16.25 -3.94 -13.09
C PRO A 365 17.26 -3.86 -14.23
N ALA A 366 18.35 -3.11 -14.04
CA ALA A 366 19.39 -2.91 -15.05
C ALA A 366 19.94 -4.24 -15.63
N ASN A 367 20.13 -5.26 -14.79
CA ASN A 367 20.59 -6.57 -15.23
C ASN A 367 19.61 -7.30 -16.16
N ARG A 368 18.31 -7.07 -16.03
CA ARG A 368 17.28 -7.61 -16.93
C ARG A 368 17.24 -6.85 -18.24
N GLN A 369 17.43 -5.54 -18.21
CA GLN A 369 17.56 -4.70 -19.41
C GLN A 369 18.77 -5.14 -20.23
N ILE A 370 19.94 -5.32 -19.61
CA ILE A 370 21.16 -5.80 -20.27
C ILE A 370 20.95 -7.16 -20.95
N LYS A 371 20.26 -8.09 -20.28
CA LYS A 371 19.93 -9.39 -20.87
C LYS A 371 19.04 -9.25 -22.10
N ARG A 372 18.02 -8.38 -22.05
CA ARG A 372 17.16 -8.10 -23.19
C ARG A 372 17.94 -7.44 -24.33
N PHE A 373 18.77 -6.45 -24.04
CA PHE A 373 19.61 -5.78 -25.05
C PHE A 373 20.51 -6.79 -25.78
N LYS A 374 21.10 -7.73 -25.04
CA LYS A 374 21.90 -8.80 -25.64
C LYS A 374 21.07 -9.71 -26.56
N MET A 375 19.83 -10.03 -26.22
CA MET A 375 18.93 -10.80 -27.09
C MET A 375 18.59 -10.05 -28.38
N ASP A 376 18.54 -8.71 -28.32
CA ASP A 376 18.27 -7.82 -29.43
C ASP A 376 19.56 -7.41 -30.20
N GLY A 377 20.72 -8.01 -29.87
CA GLY A 377 22.00 -7.80 -30.56
C GLY A 377 22.84 -6.61 -30.03
N LEU A 378 22.41 -5.93 -28.96
CA LEU A 378 23.15 -4.86 -28.29
C LEU A 378 23.87 -5.39 -27.06
N GLU A 379 25.16 -5.59 -27.14
CA GLU A 379 25.97 -5.94 -25.97
C GLU A 379 26.33 -4.69 -25.13
N MET A 380 25.99 -4.69 -23.87
CA MET A 380 26.25 -3.60 -22.92
C MET A 380 26.81 -4.16 -21.62
N ALA A 381 27.91 -3.62 -21.13
CA ALA A 381 28.46 -3.96 -19.82
C ALA A 381 27.61 -3.34 -18.69
N ALA A 382 27.60 -3.99 -17.53
CA ALA A 382 26.90 -3.45 -16.36
C ALA A 382 27.43 -2.09 -15.90
N SER A 383 28.75 -1.89 -15.98
CA SER A 383 29.37 -0.57 -15.69
C SER A 383 28.89 0.52 -16.66
N THR A 384 28.81 0.20 -17.95
CA THR A 384 28.30 1.15 -18.96
C THR A 384 26.84 1.52 -18.68
N MET A 385 26.03 0.55 -18.28
CA MET A 385 24.63 0.81 -17.89
C MET A 385 24.56 1.72 -16.66
N ASP A 386 25.40 1.50 -15.66
CA ASP A 386 25.48 2.33 -14.45
C ASP A 386 25.97 3.76 -14.83
N ASP A 387 26.98 3.88 -15.68
CA ASP A 387 27.50 5.18 -16.17
C ASP A 387 26.42 5.99 -16.96
N ILE A 388 25.60 5.30 -17.76
CA ILE A 388 24.47 5.93 -18.47
C ILE A 388 23.45 6.46 -17.47
N ILE A 389 23.08 5.66 -16.47
CA ILE A 389 22.09 6.06 -15.45
C ILE A 389 22.64 7.24 -14.64
N GLU A 390 23.88 7.14 -14.17
CA GLU A 390 24.57 8.17 -13.39
C GLU A 390 24.68 9.47 -14.17
N GLY A 391 25.33 9.44 -15.31
CA GLY A 391 25.56 10.65 -16.11
C GLY A 391 24.25 11.30 -16.60
N THR A 392 23.18 10.52 -16.80
CA THR A 392 21.88 11.11 -17.15
C THR A 392 21.23 11.80 -15.94
N CYS A 393 21.32 11.21 -14.75
CA CYS A 393 20.80 11.84 -13.54
C CYS A 393 21.56 13.15 -13.21
N ASP A 394 22.87 13.17 -13.40
CA ASP A 394 23.71 14.37 -13.16
C ASP A 394 23.32 15.52 -14.14
N ILE A 395 23.04 15.18 -15.40
CA ILE A 395 22.59 16.14 -16.41
C ILE A 395 21.29 16.84 -16.00
N ILE A 396 20.34 16.08 -15.47
CA ILE A 396 18.99 16.60 -15.13
C ILE A 396 18.86 17.05 -13.67
N GLU A 397 19.89 16.90 -12.84
CA GLU A 397 19.88 17.34 -11.44
C GLU A 397 19.49 18.82 -11.26
N PRO A 398 19.88 19.77 -12.14
CA PRO A 398 19.42 21.15 -12.04
C PRO A 398 17.89 21.29 -12.13
N LEU A 399 17.21 20.47 -12.93
CA LEU A 399 15.74 20.46 -13.03
C LEU A 399 15.12 19.92 -11.73
N TYR A 400 15.70 18.87 -11.15
CA TYR A 400 15.27 18.36 -9.85
C TYR A 400 15.38 19.42 -8.75
N LYS A 401 16.46 20.21 -8.72
CA LYS A 401 16.65 21.31 -7.76
C LYS A 401 15.57 22.40 -7.95
N LEU A 402 15.22 22.72 -9.19
CA LEU A 402 14.13 23.66 -9.48
C LEU A 402 12.77 23.12 -9.03
N GLN A 403 12.49 21.84 -9.26
CA GLN A 403 11.26 21.20 -8.78
C GLN A 403 11.21 21.19 -7.25
N TYR A 404 12.31 20.85 -6.56
CA TYR A 404 12.41 20.93 -5.11
C TYR A 404 12.05 22.33 -4.59
N GLN A 405 12.67 23.38 -5.12
CA GLN A 405 12.38 24.76 -4.75
C GLN A 405 10.91 25.14 -4.96
N ARG A 406 10.29 24.61 -6.01
CA ARG A 406 8.87 24.85 -6.31
C ARG A 406 7.96 24.15 -5.30
N VAL A 407 8.23 22.90 -4.97
CA VAL A 407 7.47 22.15 -3.98
C VAL A 407 7.63 22.78 -2.60
N MET A 408 8.83 23.27 -2.22
CA MET A 408 9.05 23.95 -0.94
C MET A 408 8.37 25.33 -0.84
N LYS A 409 7.84 25.87 -1.93
CA LYS A 409 7.00 27.09 -1.93
C LYS A 409 5.50 26.80 -1.77
N ALA A 410 5.10 25.51 -1.81
CA ALA A 410 3.69 25.16 -1.66
C ALA A 410 3.15 25.52 -0.28
N THR A 411 1.92 26.05 -0.25
CA THR A 411 1.22 26.39 0.99
C THR A 411 0.92 25.15 1.82
N LEU A 412 0.50 24.09 1.17
CA LEU A 412 0.13 22.81 1.77
C LEU A 412 0.99 21.69 1.21
N LEU A 413 1.61 20.92 2.11
CA LEU A 413 2.37 19.74 1.76
C LEU A 413 1.75 18.48 2.34
N ALA A 414 2.00 17.37 1.66
CA ALA A 414 1.83 16.03 2.19
C ALA A 414 3.19 15.33 2.21
N ALA A 415 3.41 14.46 3.21
CA ALA A 415 4.67 13.72 3.33
C ALA A 415 4.43 12.26 3.71
N ASP A 416 5.21 11.38 3.10
CA ASP A 416 5.32 9.97 3.48
C ASP A 416 6.76 9.49 3.26
N GLY A 417 7.16 8.44 3.93
CA GLY A 417 8.52 7.93 3.83
C GLY A 417 8.58 6.41 3.84
N SER A 418 9.35 5.85 2.92
CA SER A 418 9.54 4.41 2.83
C SER A 418 11.01 4.02 2.96
N PRO A 419 11.32 2.94 3.71
CA PRO A 419 12.69 2.45 3.81
C PRO A 419 13.14 1.83 2.49
N ILE A 420 14.40 2.07 2.13
CA ILE A 420 15.07 1.46 0.99
C ILE A 420 16.36 0.77 1.46
N PRO A 421 16.60 -0.49 1.09
CA PRO A 421 17.85 -1.17 1.40
C PRO A 421 18.99 -0.61 0.53
N VAL A 422 20.13 -0.31 1.14
CA VAL A 422 21.34 0.16 0.47
C VAL A 422 22.49 -0.76 0.84
N LEU A 423 23.30 -1.15 -0.13
CA LEU A 423 24.51 -1.93 0.12
C LEU A 423 25.57 -1.02 0.74
N ASP A 424 25.98 -1.37 1.94
CA ASP A 424 27.10 -0.71 2.63
C ASP A 424 28.33 -1.63 2.52
N ASN A 425 29.29 -1.24 1.66
CA ASN A 425 30.45 -2.03 1.36
C ASN A 425 31.42 -2.15 2.56
N GLU A 426 31.43 -1.15 3.45
CA GLU A 426 32.26 -1.19 4.66
C GLU A 426 31.72 -2.18 5.69
N LYS A 427 30.40 -2.23 5.81
CA LYS A 427 29.71 -3.13 6.75
C LYS A 427 29.39 -4.50 6.16
N HIS A 428 29.70 -4.74 4.88
CA HIS A 428 29.37 -5.97 4.13
C HIS A 428 27.93 -6.45 4.30
N LYS A 429 26.97 -5.51 4.41
CA LYS A 429 25.54 -5.80 4.58
C LYS A 429 24.68 -4.66 4.02
N THR A 430 23.40 -4.95 3.79
CA THR A 430 22.44 -3.90 3.47
C THR A 430 22.03 -3.14 4.74
N VAL A 431 22.01 -1.83 4.65
CA VAL A 431 21.48 -0.91 5.67
C VAL A 431 20.17 -0.28 5.19
N LYS A 432 19.33 0.12 6.12
CA LYS A 432 18.09 0.84 5.79
C LYS A 432 18.39 2.33 5.68
N GLN A 433 18.16 2.89 4.51
CA GLN A 433 18.00 4.32 4.28
C GLN A 433 16.51 4.61 4.05
N TYR A 434 16.09 5.86 4.09
CA TYR A 434 14.72 6.24 3.77
C TYR A 434 14.70 7.20 2.58
N MET A 435 13.71 7.03 1.72
CA MET A 435 13.26 8.04 0.78
C MET A 435 11.97 8.64 1.31
N ILE A 436 11.94 9.97 1.40
CA ILE A 436 10.78 10.73 1.89
C ILE A 436 10.24 11.52 0.72
N GLU A 437 8.98 11.30 0.40
CA GLU A 437 8.24 12.12 -0.55
C GLU A 437 7.64 13.32 0.17
N TYR A 438 7.84 14.50 -0.40
CA TYR A 438 7.08 15.71 -0.09
C TYR A 438 6.30 16.09 -1.34
N ARG A 439 5.00 16.21 -1.19
CA ARG A 439 4.10 16.45 -2.31
C ARG A 439 3.33 17.75 -2.09
N SER A 440 3.36 18.65 -3.08
CA SER A 440 2.46 19.80 -3.08
C SER A 440 1.01 19.32 -3.22
N ILE A 441 0.15 19.71 -2.29
CA ILE A 441 -1.27 19.37 -2.34
C ILE A 441 -1.95 20.10 -3.51
N ASP A 442 -1.57 21.35 -3.75
CA ASP A 442 -2.18 22.20 -4.78
C ASP A 442 -1.93 21.66 -6.21
N THR A 443 -0.69 21.28 -6.50
CA THR A 443 -0.28 20.82 -7.83
C THR A 443 -0.21 19.31 -7.99
N GLY A 444 -0.15 18.60 -6.88
CA GLY A 444 0.09 17.16 -6.84
C GLY A 444 1.52 16.75 -7.17
N ILE A 445 2.45 17.69 -7.41
CA ILE A 445 3.83 17.41 -7.81
C ILE A 445 4.63 16.93 -6.61
N PRO A 446 5.31 15.76 -6.73
CA PRO A 446 6.15 15.22 -5.69
C PRO A 446 7.59 15.71 -5.80
N VAL A 447 8.30 15.69 -4.68
CA VAL A 447 9.75 15.66 -4.61
C VAL A 447 10.19 14.60 -3.61
N PHE A 448 11.14 13.77 -4.00
CA PHE A 448 11.71 12.73 -3.17
C PHE A 448 13.07 13.20 -2.64
N LEU A 449 13.29 13.02 -1.35
CA LEU A 449 14.57 13.30 -0.69
C LEU A 449 15.06 12.03 0.01
N SER A 450 16.35 11.75 -0.13
CA SER A 450 17.01 10.67 0.63
C SER A 450 17.35 11.15 2.04
N THR A 451 17.45 10.20 2.97
CA THR A 451 18.05 10.50 4.27
C THR A 451 19.58 10.29 4.15
N PRO A 452 20.39 11.33 4.36
CA PRO A 452 21.84 11.20 4.18
C PRO A 452 22.43 10.17 5.15
N PRO A 453 23.52 9.50 4.78
CA PRO A 453 24.31 8.72 5.72
C PRO A 453 24.85 9.69 6.77
N MET A 454 24.43 9.51 8.03
CA MET A 454 24.89 10.36 9.12
C MET A 454 26.27 9.89 9.57
N GLU A 455 27.32 10.37 8.91
CA GLU A 455 28.69 10.20 9.37
C GLU A 455 28.95 11.04 10.63
N GLY A 456 29.50 10.40 11.65
CA GLY A 456 30.12 11.07 12.80
C GLY A 456 29.22 11.43 13.99
N ILE A 457 27.91 11.16 13.98
CA ILE A 457 27.04 11.41 15.16
C ILE A 457 26.78 10.08 15.87
N LYS A 458 27.50 9.82 16.96
CA LYS A 458 27.26 8.66 17.84
C LYS A 458 25.79 8.66 18.28
N GLY A 459 25.06 7.57 18.00
CA GLY A 459 23.69 7.35 18.47
C GLY A 459 22.58 7.75 17.49
N VAL A 460 22.86 8.27 16.30
CA VAL A 460 21.84 8.51 15.25
C VAL A 460 21.92 7.37 14.24
N SER A 461 20.94 6.48 14.30
CA SER A 461 20.75 5.45 13.25
C SER A 461 20.38 6.13 11.91
N ASN A 462 20.70 5.48 10.78
CA ASN A 462 20.31 5.86 9.41
C ASN A 462 18.78 5.85 9.22
N GLY A 463 18.03 6.56 10.08
CA GLY A 463 16.58 6.55 10.16
C GLY A 463 15.96 7.90 9.82
N ARG A 464 14.64 7.96 9.77
CA ARG A 464 13.84 9.17 9.63
C ARG A 464 13.94 10.10 10.86
N GLY A 465 15.14 10.36 11.41
CA GLY A 465 15.27 11.18 12.62
C GLY A 465 14.65 12.58 12.45
N ARG A 466 14.13 13.15 13.54
CA ARG A 466 13.55 14.51 13.56
C ARG A 466 14.42 15.53 12.84
N LYS A 467 15.76 15.50 13.07
CA LYS A 467 16.72 16.42 12.48
C LYS A 467 16.75 16.36 10.94
N ILE A 468 16.53 15.18 10.36
CA ILE A 468 16.47 15.00 8.91
C ILE A 468 15.24 15.70 8.34
N ILE A 469 14.07 15.50 8.96
CA ILE A 469 12.83 16.15 8.54
C ILE A 469 12.94 17.66 8.68
N GLU A 470 13.53 18.14 9.77
CA GLU A 470 13.83 19.54 10.00
C GLU A 470 14.73 20.14 8.90
N THR A 471 15.80 19.43 8.52
CA THR A 471 16.68 19.82 7.42
C THR A 471 15.94 19.82 6.08
N ASN A 472 15.20 18.76 5.77
CA ASN A 472 14.46 18.63 4.51
C ASN A 472 13.40 19.73 4.31
N LEU A 473 12.79 20.19 5.39
CA LEU A 473 11.74 21.21 5.38
C LEU A 473 12.26 22.60 5.80
N SER A 474 13.57 22.80 5.91
CA SER A 474 14.16 24.08 6.34
C SER A 474 13.79 25.25 5.43
N GLU A 475 13.68 25.01 4.11
CA GLU A 475 13.29 26.01 3.12
C GLU A 475 11.77 26.13 2.91
N TRP A 476 10.99 25.22 3.52
CA TRP A 476 9.56 25.25 3.35
C TRP A 476 8.92 26.37 4.17
N VAL A 477 8.14 27.21 3.53
CA VAL A 477 7.49 28.39 4.14
C VAL A 477 5.97 28.24 4.25
N GLY A 478 5.42 27.09 3.91
CA GLY A 478 3.98 26.85 3.86
C GLY A 478 3.30 26.76 5.21
N GLN A 479 1.98 26.58 5.18
CA GLN A 479 1.09 26.66 6.34
C GLN A 479 0.92 25.32 7.06
N ALA A 480 0.68 24.23 6.33
CA ALA A 480 0.29 22.96 6.93
C ALA A 480 0.87 21.74 6.20
N LEU A 481 1.18 20.70 6.99
CA LEU A 481 1.70 19.43 6.51
C LEU A 481 0.76 18.28 6.88
N MET A 482 0.36 17.45 5.89
CA MET A 482 -0.32 16.18 6.08
C MET A 482 0.71 15.04 6.12
N CYS A 483 0.65 14.15 7.14
CA CYS A 483 1.56 13.01 7.23
C CYS A 483 1.00 11.87 8.09
N ASP A 484 1.77 10.77 8.22
CA ASP A 484 1.53 9.72 9.20
C ASP A 484 1.82 10.22 10.65
N ALA A 485 1.56 9.38 11.66
CA ALA A 485 1.81 9.74 13.07
C ALA A 485 3.28 9.53 13.50
N TYR A 486 4.22 9.58 12.58
CA TYR A 486 5.62 9.52 12.93
C TYR A 486 6.06 10.79 13.70
N ALA A 487 6.62 10.60 14.91
CA ALA A 487 6.97 11.68 15.83
C ALA A 487 8.01 12.67 15.28
N GLY A 488 8.78 12.31 14.25
CA GLY A 488 9.72 13.20 13.57
C GLY A 488 9.06 14.45 13.00
N TYR A 489 7.79 14.35 12.58
CA TYR A 489 7.01 15.46 12.02
C TYR A 489 6.47 16.43 13.09
N ASP A 490 6.52 16.08 14.38
CA ASP A 490 6.07 16.99 15.47
C ASP A 490 6.88 18.30 15.52
N TRP A 491 8.04 18.33 14.88
CA TRP A 491 8.81 19.55 14.67
C TRP A 491 8.01 20.63 13.93
N VAL A 492 7.15 20.26 12.99
CA VAL A 492 6.31 21.20 12.22
C VAL A 492 5.46 22.08 13.13
N LYS A 493 4.89 21.49 14.20
CA LYS A 493 4.14 22.24 15.23
C LYS A 493 5.06 23.20 16.00
N LYS A 494 6.28 22.78 16.32
CA LYS A 494 7.27 23.62 17.01
C LYS A 494 7.75 24.78 16.14
N ALA A 495 7.68 24.63 14.82
CA ALA A 495 7.95 25.68 13.85
C ALA A 495 6.75 26.62 13.62
N GLY A 496 5.68 26.52 14.43
CA GLY A 496 4.49 27.36 14.34
C GLY A 496 3.56 27.05 13.17
N ARG A 497 3.66 25.86 12.58
CA ARG A 497 2.82 25.40 11.44
C ARG A 497 1.82 24.35 11.87
N VAL A 498 0.78 24.15 11.07
CA VAL A 498 -0.25 23.15 11.35
C VAL A 498 0.23 21.78 10.90
N LEU A 499 0.09 20.81 11.79
CA LEU A 499 0.36 19.40 11.48
C LEU A 499 -0.98 18.66 11.37
N CYS A 500 -1.25 18.07 10.22
CA CYS A 500 -2.42 17.23 9.97
C CYS A 500 -2.00 15.76 9.94
N ARG A 501 -2.80 14.90 10.58
CA ARG A 501 -2.57 13.44 10.57
C ARG A 501 -3.55 12.76 9.63
N CYS A 502 -3.06 11.74 8.95
CA CYS A 502 -3.82 10.95 8.00
C CYS A 502 -4.89 10.09 8.67
N SER A 503 -6.16 10.33 8.36
CA SER A 503 -7.30 9.54 8.87
C SER A 503 -7.30 8.11 8.35
N ALA A 504 -6.69 7.82 7.20
CA ALA A 504 -6.56 6.45 6.72
C ALA A 504 -5.70 5.58 7.66
N HIS A 505 -4.70 6.16 8.34
CA HIS A 505 -3.91 5.44 9.33
C HIS A 505 -4.71 5.14 10.61
N GLU A 506 -5.53 6.07 11.06
CA GLU A 506 -6.45 5.87 12.18
C GLU A 506 -7.46 4.75 11.84
N ARG A 507 -8.09 4.82 10.67
CA ARG A 507 -9.02 3.79 10.18
C ARG A 507 -8.37 2.40 10.13
N ARG A 508 -7.13 2.27 9.64
CA ARG A 508 -6.40 1.00 9.58
C ARG A 508 -6.19 0.38 10.96
N LYS A 509 -6.07 1.19 12.02
CA LYS A 509 -5.97 0.68 13.39
C LYS A 509 -7.27 0.06 13.86
N PHE A 510 -8.43 0.65 13.58
CA PHE A 510 -9.72 0.03 13.83
C PHE A 510 -9.93 -1.23 12.99
N GLU A 511 -9.53 -1.20 11.72
CA GLU A 511 -9.58 -2.37 10.84
C GLU A 511 -8.71 -3.54 11.37
N ALA A 512 -7.53 -3.25 11.89
CA ALA A 512 -6.66 -4.26 12.52
C ALA A 512 -7.27 -4.86 13.80
N ALA A 513 -8.15 -4.12 14.49
CA ALA A 513 -8.85 -4.57 15.68
C ALA A 513 -10.11 -5.41 15.40
N LEU A 514 -10.58 -5.49 14.13
CA LEU A 514 -11.82 -6.20 13.76
C LEU A 514 -11.85 -7.66 14.21
N LYS A 515 -10.72 -8.35 14.16
CA LYS A 515 -10.64 -9.76 14.56
C LYS A 515 -10.71 -9.95 16.06
N GLU A 516 -10.20 -8.97 16.78
CA GLU A 516 -10.11 -9.00 18.23
C GLU A 516 -11.42 -8.56 18.88
N ASN A 517 -11.94 -7.40 18.47
CA ASN A 517 -13.18 -6.83 18.96
C ASN A 517 -14.02 -6.27 17.80
N PRO A 518 -14.79 -7.13 17.12
CA PRO A 518 -15.55 -6.71 15.94
C PRO A 518 -16.58 -5.62 16.24
N THR A 519 -17.19 -5.62 17.41
CA THR A 519 -18.26 -4.66 17.77
C THR A 519 -17.68 -3.23 17.88
N LEU A 520 -16.67 -3.04 18.71
CA LEU A 520 -16.08 -1.70 18.89
C LEU A 520 -15.30 -1.24 17.65
N ALA A 521 -14.62 -2.18 16.96
CA ALA A 521 -13.90 -1.87 15.73
C ALA A 521 -14.86 -1.42 14.60
N LYS A 522 -16.02 -2.06 14.46
CA LYS A 522 -17.04 -1.65 13.49
C LYS A 522 -17.56 -0.24 13.75
N ILE A 523 -17.73 0.17 15.00
CA ILE A 523 -18.15 1.52 15.36
C ILE A 523 -17.15 2.55 14.85
N GLY A 524 -15.85 2.38 15.16
CA GLY A 524 -14.80 3.27 14.66
C GLY A 524 -14.76 3.32 13.13
N MET A 525 -14.90 2.18 12.46
CA MET A 525 -14.94 2.11 10.99
C MET A 525 -16.17 2.80 10.39
N VAL A 526 -17.33 2.71 11.02
CA VAL A 526 -18.55 3.40 10.56
C VAL A 526 -18.36 4.92 10.64
N HIS A 527 -17.80 5.45 11.73
CA HIS A 527 -17.51 6.88 11.85
C HIS A 527 -16.53 7.33 10.76
N ASN A 528 -15.49 6.56 10.50
CA ASN A 528 -14.56 6.85 9.41
C ASN A 528 -15.29 6.94 8.05
N GLN A 529 -16.19 6.01 7.76
CA GLN A 529 -17.00 6.07 6.53
C GLN A 529 -17.87 7.32 6.45
N GLN A 530 -18.31 7.87 7.58
CA GLN A 530 -19.06 9.13 7.60
C GLN A 530 -18.15 10.32 7.23
N PHE A 531 -16.90 10.38 7.73
CA PHE A 531 -15.95 11.42 7.36
C PHE A 531 -15.69 11.45 5.85
N TYR A 532 -15.43 10.29 5.26
CA TYR A 532 -15.27 10.17 3.80
C TYR A 532 -16.53 10.56 3.03
N ALA A 533 -17.71 10.27 3.57
CA ALA A 533 -18.97 10.66 2.93
C ALA A 533 -19.15 12.19 2.90
N VAL A 534 -18.72 12.91 3.93
CA VAL A 534 -18.74 14.38 3.93
C VAL A 534 -17.85 14.94 2.83
N GLU A 535 -16.63 14.42 2.65
CA GLU A 535 -15.74 14.82 1.56
C GLU A 535 -16.30 14.45 0.17
N GLU A 536 -17.01 13.32 0.06
CA GLU A 536 -17.71 12.97 -1.18
C GLU A 536 -18.87 13.94 -1.48
N MET A 537 -19.60 14.38 -0.45
CA MET A 537 -20.68 15.37 -0.61
C MET A 537 -20.14 16.70 -1.12
N ILE A 538 -18.99 17.20 -0.62
CA ILE A 538 -18.33 18.39 -1.14
C ILE A 538 -18.06 18.24 -2.64
N ARG A 539 -17.40 17.15 -3.04
CA ARG A 539 -17.11 16.88 -4.46
C ARG A 539 -18.37 16.75 -5.33
N ALA A 540 -19.44 16.20 -4.77
CA ALA A 540 -20.73 16.09 -5.48
C ALA A 540 -21.36 17.44 -5.71
N ILE A 541 -21.36 18.32 -4.70
CA ILE A 541 -21.88 19.70 -4.81
C ILE A 541 -21.08 20.50 -5.84
N GLU A 542 -19.74 20.43 -5.79
CA GLU A 542 -18.87 21.11 -6.77
C GLU A 542 -19.16 20.63 -8.21
N LYS A 543 -19.37 19.32 -8.39
CA LYS A 543 -19.70 18.74 -9.70
C LYS A 543 -21.10 19.16 -10.17
N GLU A 544 -22.08 19.19 -9.28
CA GLU A 544 -23.46 19.54 -9.62
C GLU A 544 -23.61 21.04 -9.94
N THR A 545 -22.90 21.88 -9.19
CA THR A 545 -22.91 23.33 -9.39
C THR A 545 -21.98 23.81 -10.51
N GLY A 546 -21.07 22.95 -10.97
CA GLY A 546 -20.04 23.30 -11.96
C GLY A 546 -18.98 24.28 -11.45
N ARG A 547 -18.96 24.61 -10.16
CA ARG A 547 -17.97 25.47 -9.53
C ARG A 547 -17.35 24.83 -8.29
N LYS A 548 -16.10 25.17 -7.99
CA LYS A 548 -15.48 24.82 -6.72
C LYS A 548 -16.09 25.65 -5.58
N MET A 549 -16.25 25.03 -4.43
CA MET A 549 -16.61 25.75 -3.19
C MET A 549 -15.48 26.71 -2.80
N THR A 550 -15.85 27.88 -2.27
CA THR A 550 -14.85 28.79 -1.67
C THR A 550 -14.23 28.16 -0.43
N ALA A 551 -13.10 28.71 0.02
CA ALA A 551 -12.45 28.21 1.24
C ALA A 551 -13.39 28.28 2.46
N GLU A 552 -14.11 29.37 2.61
CA GLU A 552 -15.08 29.59 3.71
C GLU A 552 -16.26 28.63 3.64
N GLU A 553 -16.80 28.41 2.41
CA GLU A 553 -17.90 27.47 2.18
C GLU A 553 -17.48 26.05 2.56
N LYS A 554 -16.28 25.62 2.15
CA LYS A 554 -15.76 24.28 2.41
C LYS A 554 -15.49 24.06 3.90
N ILE A 555 -14.83 25.01 4.55
CA ILE A 555 -14.56 24.98 6.00
C ILE A 555 -15.89 24.94 6.78
N ARG A 556 -16.85 25.79 6.45
CA ARG A 556 -18.17 25.77 7.09
C ARG A 556 -18.84 24.43 6.92
N PHE A 557 -18.87 23.90 5.68
CA PHE A 557 -19.51 22.62 5.40
C PHE A 557 -18.89 21.47 6.21
N ARG A 558 -17.57 21.40 6.33
CA ARG A 558 -16.87 20.43 7.15
C ARG A 558 -17.18 20.59 8.64
N ASN A 559 -17.19 21.81 9.13
CA ASN A 559 -17.52 22.10 10.53
C ASN A 559 -18.95 21.73 10.87
N ASP A 560 -19.91 22.01 9.97
CA ASP A 560 -21.31 21.69 10.19
C ASP A 560 -21.63 20.19 10.07
N ASN A 561 -20.86 19.41 9.29
CA ASN A 561 -21.22 18.02 8.95
C ASN A 561 -20.19 16.96 9.37
N ALA A 562 -18.94 17.31 9.64
CA ALA A 562 -17.91 16.35 10.07
C ALA A 562 -17.46 16.59 11.53
N ARG A 563 -17.34 17.84 12.00
CA ARG A 563 -16.87 18.12 13.36
C ARG A 563 -17.70 17.44 14.44
N PRO A 564 -19.06 17.47 14.42
CA PRO A 564 -19.87 16.77 15.43
C PRO A 564 -19.63 15.26 15.45
N LEU A 565 -19.35 14.67 14.28
CA LEU A 565 -19.04 13.23 14.17
C LEU A 565 -17.68 12.90 14.81
N TRP A 566 -16.66 13.74 14.60
CA TRP A 566 -15.36 13.61 15.24
C TRP A 566 -15.44 13.75 16.76
N GLU A 567 -16.16 14.73 17.25
CA GLU A 567 -16.34 14.95 18.69
C GLU A 567 -17.06 13.78 19.36
N THR A 568 -18.13 13.28 18.74
CA THR A 568 -18.84 12.10 19.24
C THR A 568 -17.95 10.87 19.30
N LEU A 569 -17.16 10.62 18.25
CA LEU A 569 -16.21 9.50 18.20
C LEU A 569 -15.13 9.65 19.29
N ARG A 570 -14.62 10.87 19.52
CA ARG A 570 -13.64 11.16 20.58
C ARG A 570 -14.19 10.84 21.97
N LEU A 571 -15.40 11.35 22.26
CA LEU A 571 -16.06 11.13 23.55
C LEU A 571 -16.33 9.64 23.80
N TRP A 572 -16.79 8.94 22.76
CA TRP A 572 -17.01 7.50 22.81
C TRP A 572 -15.70 6.73 23.07
N CYS A 573 -14.63 7.04 22.34
CA CYS A 573 -13.33 6.44 22.56
C CYS A 573 -12.79 6.72 23.98
N ALA A 574 -12.95 7.94 24.48
CA ALA A 574 -12.50 8.32 25.83
C ALA A 574 -13.23 7.53 26.94
N LYS A 575 -14.49 7.19 26.74
CA LYS A 575 -15.29 6.37 27.64
C LYS A 575 -14.89 4.89 27.56
N GLU A 576 -14.91 4.32 26.35
CA GLU A 576 -14.71 2.88 26.15
C GLU A 576 -13.29 2.40 26.50
N ILE A 577 -12.28 3.24 26.25
CA ILE A 577 -10.87 2.89 26.45
C ILE A 577 -10.55 2.55 27.90
N LEU A 578 -11.30 3.08 28.86
CA LEU A 578 -11.12 2.85 30.30
C LEU A 578 -11.34 1.38 30.67
N ASN A 579 -12.16 0.67 29.90
CA ASN A 579 -12.56 -0.70 30.15
C ASN A 579 -11.75 -1.73 29.32
N LEU A 580 -10.75 -1.27 28.53
CA LEU A 580 -10.00 -2.13 27.62
C LEU A 580 -8.62 -2.49 28.14
N PRO A 581 -8.10 -3.68 27.83
CA PRO A 581 -6.71 -4.04 28.05
C PRO A 581 -5.78 -3.15 27.19
N GLN A 582 -4.70 -2.62 27.79
CA GLN A 582 -3.78 -1.72 27.10
C GLN A 582 -3.04 -2.38 25.93
N GLU A 583 -2.85 -3.69 25.98
CA GLU A 583 -2.18 -4.49 24.95
C GLU A 583 -3.10 -4.84 23.76
N SER A 584 -4.41 -4.53 23.85
CA SER A 584 -5.38 -4.87 22.81
C SER A 584 -5.28 -3.93 21.60
N LYS A 585 -5.56 -4.46 20.40
CA LYS A 585 -5.57 -3.67 19.16
C LYS A 585 -6.65 -2.58 19.17
N ILE A 586 -7.79 -2.86 19.80
CA ILE A 586 -8.85 -1.85 19.93
C ILE A 586 -8.43 -0.72 20.87
N TYR A 587 -7.71 -1.02 21.95
CA TYR A 587 -7.11 0.02 22.80
C TYR A 587 -6.11 0.86 21.99
N GLU A 588 -5.23 0.23 21.23
CA GLU A 588 -4.26 0.92 20.37
C GLU A 588 -4.95 1.87 19.38
N ALA A 589 -6.07 1.45 18.77
CA ALA A 589 -6.85 2.27 17.84
C ALA A 589 -7.46 3.50 18.52
N MET A 590 -8.14 3.29 19.64
CA MET A 590 -8.76 4.40 20.41
C MET A 590 -7.73 5.36 21.00
N ASN A 591 -6.64 4.83 21.55
CA ASN A 591 -5.55 5.65 22.09
C ASN A 591 -4.86 6.48 20.99
N TYR A 592 -4.70 5.93 19.79
CA TYR A 592 -4.18 6.66 18.63
C TYR A 592 -5.07 7.86 18.30
N LEU A 593 -6.38 7.67 18.19
CA LEU A 593 -7.35 8.73 17.94
C LEU A 593 -7.27 9.80 19.04
N LEU A 594 -7.33 9.41 20.31
CA LEU A 594 -7.33 10.34 21.42
C LEU A 594 -6.04 11.16 21.51
N ARG A 595 -4.90 10.53 21.24
CA ARG A 595 -3.58 11.23 21.27
C ARG A 595 -3.37 12.18 20.13
N HIS A 596 -3.98 11.93 18.97
CA HIS A 596 -3.77 12.71 17.75
C HIS A 596 -5.05 13.44 17.30
N TYR A 597 -6.01 13.62 18.20
CA TYR A 597 -7.31 14.18 17.86
C TYR A 597 -7.19 15.56 17.18
N ASP A 598 -6.42 16.46 17.76
CA ASP A 598 -6.26 17.82 17.26
C ASP A 598 -5.64 17.81 15.84
N GLU A 599 -4.64 16.96 15.61
CA GLU A 599 -4.00 16.83 14.30
C GLU A 599 -4.89 16.11 13.28
N LEU A 600 -5.72 15.14 13.71
CA LEU A 600 -6.68 14.45 12.86
C LEU A 600 -7.81 15.37 12.39
N THR A 601 -8.20 16.33 13.22
CA THR A 601 -9.29 17.27 12.93
C THR A 601 -8.81 18.60 12.32
N ALA A 602 -7.50 18.87 12.32
CA ALA A 602 -6.94 20.13 11.81
C ALA A 602 -7.30 20.42 10.33
N TYR A 603 -7.53 19.40 9.51
CA TYR A 603 -7.97 19.55 8.11
C TYR A 603 -9.34 20.23 7.97
N LEU A 604 -10.19 20.17 9.01
CA LEU A 604 -11.51 20.78 8.99
C LEU A 604 -11.44 22.31 8.81
N ASP A 605 -10.37 22.91 9.30
CA ASP A 605 -10.15 24.36 9.31
C ASP A 605 -9.21 24.83 8.17
N ILE A 606 -8.82 23.91 7.27
CA ILE A 606 -7.96 24.21 6.11
C ILE A 606 -8.65 23.68 4.85
N ALA A 607 -9.19 24.58 4.01
CA ALA A 607 -10.09 24.26 2.92
C ALA A 607 -9.56 23.17 1.96
N ASP A 608 -8.30 23.29 1.54
CA ASP A 608 -7.71 22.41 0.54
C ASP A 608 -6.89 21.26 1.13
N MET A 609 -6.78 21.18 2.46
CA MET A 609 -6.16 20.03 3.12
C MET A 609 -7.06 18.81 2.99
N PRO A 610 -6.55 17.67 2.46
CA PRO A 610 -7.33 16.44 2.37
C PRO A 610 -7.52 15.80 3.75
N LEU A 611 -8.52 14.93 3.87
CA LEU A 611 -8.79 14.11 5.05
C LEU A 611 -7.66 13.09 5.31
N ASP A 612 -7.00 12.62 4.27
CA ASP A 612 -5.97 11.59 4.35
C ASP A 612 -4.79 11.83 3.40
N ASN A 613 -3.76 11.02 3.53
CA ASN A 613 -2.53 11.06 2.73
C ASN A 613 -2.51 10.02 1.60
N THR A 614 -3.67 9.52 1.17
CA THR A 614 -3.76 8.40 0.22
C THR A 614 -3.11 8.71 -1.13
N ASP A 615 -3.16 9.96 -1.59
CA ASP A 615 -2.55 10.35 -2.86
C ASP A 615 -1.01 10.29 -2.80
N THR A 616 -0.41 10.69 -1.68
CA THR A 616 1.04 10.53 -1.45
C THR A 616 1.41 9.05 -1.29
N GLU A 617 0.61 8.26 -0.54
CA GLU A 617 0.82 6.81 -0.45
C GLU A 617 0.72 6.12 -1.82
N ARG A 618 -0.12 6.62 -2.72
CA ARG A 618 -0.23 6.12 -4.10
C ARG A 618 0.97 6.52 -4.95
N SER A 619 1.48 7.74 -4.78
CA SER A 619 2.66 8.24 -5.47
C SER A 619 3.92 7.47 -5.07
N ILE A 620 4.18 7.30 -3.76
CA ILE A 620 5.35 6.56 -3.26
C ILE A 620 5.35 5.07 -3.65
N ARG A 621 4.20 4.54 -4.09
CA ARG A 621 4.07 3.12 -4.50
C ARG A 621 5.00 2.76 -5.65
N ASP A 622 5.25 3.67 -6.59
CA ASP A 622 6.17 3.40 -7.71
C ASP A 622 7.59 3.11 -7.20
N MET A 623 8.08 3.90 -6.24
CA MET A 623 9.35 3.63 -5.59
C MET A 623 9.33 2.29 -4.80
N VAL A 624 8.22 2.00 -4.11
CA VAL A 624 8.08 0.75 -3.36
C VAL A 624 8.07 -0.46 -4.28
N MET A 625 7.44 -0.37 -5.46
CA MET A 625 7.47 -1.43 -6.48
C MET A 625 8.86 -1.58 -7.08
N GLY A 626 9.54 -0.47 -7.38
CA GLY A 626 10.91 -0.47 -7.86
C GLY A 626 11.87 -1.18 -6.90
N LYS A 627 11.87 -0.81 -5.62
CA LYS A 627 12.74 -1.47 -4.62
C LYS A 627 12.48 -2.98 -4.46
N LYS A 628 11.23 -3.44 -4.65
CA LYS A 628 10.90 -4.87 -4.66
C LYS A 628 11.48 -5.59 -5.88
N ALA A 629 11.62 -4.89 -7.01
CA ALA A 629 12.14 -5.45 -8.25
C ALA A 629 13.67 -5.53 -8.25
N TYR A 630 14.37 -4.50 -7.78
CA TYR A 630 15.84 -4.47 -7.75
C TYR A 630 16.47 -4.77 -6.39
N LEU A 631 15.66 -5.02 -5.34
CA LEU A 631 15.99 -5.49 -4.00
C LEU A 631 16.76 -4.48 -3.12
N TYR A 632 17.81 -3.85 -3.63
CA TYR A 632 18.63 -2.85 -2.92
C TYR A 632 19.27 -1.86 -3.91
N CYS A 633 19.69 -0.71 -3.39
CA CYS A 633 20.52 0.24 -4.10
C CYS A 633 22.00 -0.09 -3.87
N ARG A 634 22.85 0.11 -4.89
CA ARG A 634 24.28 -0.24 -4.87
C ARG A 634 25.06 0.56 -3.81
N ASN A 635 24.72 1.83 -3.66
CA ASN A 635 25.35 2.79 -2.75
C ASN A 635 24.36 3.91 -2.41
N TYR A 636 24.79 4.85 -1.57
CA TYR A 636 23.96 5.99 -1.15
C TYR A 636 23.64 6.93 -2.32
N GLU A 637 24.60 7.20 -3.19
CA GLU A 637 24.43 8.04 -4.39
C GLU A 637 23.37 7.47 -5.34
N SER A 638 23.24 6.15 -5.40
CA SER A 638 22.19 5.49 -6.19
C SER A 638 20.79 5.79 -5.65
N VAL A 639 20.65 6.05 -4.34
CA VAL A 639 19.37 6.49 -3.73
C VAL A 639 19.06 7.93 -4.12
N ASP A 640 20.09 8.82 -4.10
CA ASP A 640 19.93 10.21 -4.50
C ASP A 640 19.49 10.33 -5.96
N ARG A 641 20.12 9.56 -6.85
CA ARG A 641 19.71 9.46 -8.26
C ARG A 641 18.28 8.93 -8.41
N ALA A 642 17.89 7.96 -7.59
CA ALA A 642 16.50 7.48 -7.58
C ALA A 642 15.53 8.59 -7.11
N CYS A 643 15.92 9.45 -6.15
CA CYS A 643 15.13 10.61 -5.76
C CYS A 643 14.93 11.58 -6.93
N VAL A 644 15.98 11.87 -7.69
CA VAL A 644 15.89 12.71 -8.89
C VAL A 644 14.85 12.15 -9.88
N MET A 645 14.98 10.85 -10.20
CA MET A 645 14.12 10.22 -11.21
C MET A 645 12.67 10.08 -10.75
N TYR A 646 12.43 9.61 -9.52
CA TYR A 646 11.05 9.49 -9.00
C TYR A 646 10.36 10.85 -8.83
N SER A 647 11.13 11.93 -8.57
CA SER A 647 10.58 13.27 -8.50
C SER A 647 10.12 13.76 -9.89
N LEU A 648 11.00 13.74 -10.87
CA LEU A 648 10.74 14.26 -12.21
C LEU A 648 9.74 13.39 -12.99
N PHE A 649 9.89 12.06 -12.94
CA PHE A 649 8.93 11.14 -13.55
C PHE A 649 7.59 11.13 -12.81
N GLY A 650 7.60 11.33 -11.49
CA GLY A 650 6.40 11.54 -10.70
C GLY A 650 5.62 12.76 -11.13
N ALA A 651 6.30 13.86 -11.44
CA ALA A 651 5.68 15.06 -12.02
C ALA A 651 5.08 14.78 -13.40
N CYS A 652 5.81 14.08 -14.29
CA CYS A 652 5.26 13.64 -15.58
C CYS A 652 3.96 12.84 -15.40
N LYS A 653 3.96 11.89 -14.48
CA LYS A 653 2.80 11.04 -14.19
C LYS A 653 1.58 11.84 -13.70
N VAL A 654 1.79 12.79 -12.80
CA VAL A 654 0.73 13.66 -12.26
C VAL A 654 0.12 14.50 -13.38
N LEU A 655 0.94 14.97 -14.30
CA LEU A 655 0.53 15.82 -15.42
C LEU A 655 0.03 15.02 -16.65
N GLY A 656 0.04 13.68 -16.58
CA GLY A 656 -0.38 12.81 -17.69
C GLY A 656 0.57 12.85 -18.90
N LYS A 657 1.84 13.26 -18.68
CA LYS A 657 2.86 13.38 -19.72
C LYS A 657 3.71 12.11 -19.84
N ASN A 658 4.19 11.82 -21.04
CA ASN A 658 5.05 10.66 -21.30
C ASN A 658 6.47 10.93 -20.75
N PRO A 659 6.96 10.21 -19.74
CA PRO A 659 8.26 10.48 -19.11
C PRO A 659 9.45 10.18 -20.04
N GLU A 660 9.33 9.20 -20.95
CA GLU A 660 10.39 8.88 -21.90
C GLU A 660 10.56 9.97 -22.94
N ARG A 661 9.45 10.46 -23.52
CA ARG A 661 9.48 11.58 -24.48
C ARG A 661 9.95 12.85 -23.81
N TRP A 662 9.48 13.15 -22.60
CA TRP A 662 9.94 14.30 -21.84
C TRP A 662 11.44 14.25 -21.59
N LEU A 663 11.98 13.13 -21.11
CA LEU A 663 13.41 13.00 -20.83
C LEU A 663 14.25 13.12 -22.11
N THR A 664 13.80 12.50 -23.21
CA THR A 664 14.44 12.64 -24.52
C THR A 664 14.51 14.09 -24.98
N TYR A 665 13.41 14.83 -24.81
CA TYR A 665 13.37 16.25 -25.12
C TYR A 665 14.36 17.06 -24.27
N VAL A 666 14.35 16.81 -22.95
CA VAL A 666 15.27 17.47 -22.02
C VAL A 666 16.72 17.23 -22.42
N LEU A 667 17.11 15.97 -22.67
CA LEU A 667 18.49 15.62 -23.00
C LEU A 667 18.98 16.27 -24.30
N LYS A 668 18.07 16.52 -25.26
CA LYS A 668 18.37 17.20 -26.51
C LYS A 668 18.53 18.73 -26.37
N HIS A 669 17.90 19.31 -25.34
CA HIS A 669 17.79 20.78 -25.26
C HIS A 669 18.51 21.39 -24.04
N ILE A 670 18.85 20.61 -23.01
CA ILE A 670 19.34 21.16 -21.74
C ILE A 670 20.65 21.94 -21.89
N ASP A 671 21.57 21.51 -22.77
CA ASP A 671 22.83 22.19 -23.01
C ASP A 671 22.67 23.52 -23.73
N SER A 672 21.67 23.63 -24.60
CA SER A 672 21.39 24.84 -25.36
C SER A 672 20.49 25.83 -24.63
N THR A 673 19.90 25.38 -23.50
CA THR A 673 18.97 26.22 -22.72
C THR A 673 19.74 27.05 -21.68
N PRO A 674 19.61 28.38 -21.69
CA PRO A 674 20.19 29.24 -20.67
C PRO A 674 19.75 28.84 -19.27
N LYS A 675 20.62 29.05 -18.26
CA LYS A 675 20.35 28.66 -16.88
C LYS A 675 19.06 29.30 -16.32
N GLU A 676 18.76 30.51 -16.65
CA GLU A 676 17.55 31.27 -16.32
C GLU A 676 16.28 30.65 -16.90
N ASP A 677 16.39 29.93 -18.02
CA ASP A 677 15.28 29.34 -18.78
C ASP A 677 15.09 27.83 -18.49
N LEU A 678 15.94 27.22 -17.69
CA LEU A 678 15.88 25.77 -17.38
C LEU A 678 14.49 25.31 -16.87
N ARG A 679 13.76 26.20 -16.20
CA ARG A 679 12.41 25.87 -15.73
C ARG A 679 11.43 25.56 -16.87
N LYS A 680 11.68 26.02 -18.10
CA LYS A 680 10.88 25.70 -19.29
C LYS A 680 11.00 24.21 -19.67
N LEU A 681 12.04 23.55 -19.20
CA LEU A 681 12.25 22.11 -19.39
C LEU A 681 11.58 21.25 -18.31
N LEU A 682 11.00 21.85 -17.27
CA LEU A 682 10.26 21.07 -16.26
C LEU A 682 9.03 20.40 -16.88
N PRO A 683 8.59 19.24 -16.35
CA PRO A 683 7.42 18.56 -16.88
C PRO A 683 6.16 19.43 -17.00
N GLU A 684 6.03 20.46 -16.15
CA GLU A 684 4.87 21.35 -16.12
C GLU A 684 4.80 22.28 -17.34
N GLU A 685 5.94 22.79 -17.78
CA GLU A 685 6.06 23.76 -18.88
C GLU A 685 6.24 23.04 -20.23
N TRP A 686 6.65 21.76 -20.24
CA TRP A 686 6.83 20.99 -21.46
C TRP A 686 5.49 20.55 -22.04
N GLU A 687 5.29 20.71 -23.33
CA GLU A 687 4.14 20.20 -24.08
C GLU A 687 4.55 18.97 -24.88
N ASP A 688 3.75 17.89 -24.77
CA ASP A 688 3.94 16.66 -25.54
C ASP A 688 3.46 16.92 -26.98
N ALA A 689 4.42 17.13 -27.91
CA ALA A 689 4.17 17.45 -29.33
C ALA A 689 3.77 16.21 -30.12
#